data_dfc9738bb4b90a9150871d7a460938a9
#
_entry.id   dfc9738bb4b90a9150871d7a460938a9
#
_cell.length_a   1.000
_cell.length_b   1.000
_cell.length_c   1.000
_cell.angle_alpha   90.00
_cell.angle_beta   90.00
_cell.angle_gamma   90.00
#
_symmetry.space_group_name_H-M   'P 1'
#
loop_
_entity.id
_entity.type
_entity.pdbx_description
1 polymer ?
#
loop_
_entity_poly.entity_id
_entity_poly.type
_entity_poly.pdbx_seq_one_letter_code
_entity_poly.pdbx_strand_id
1 'polypeptide(L)'
;KLYDLIYSYYQSQKGSTESVSISNGAISNEYRLKLDVIKDAGVGNYEFSYISERNLPVRNTCAQDAWGYYNDKKTNKSLIPTMYYYPTLSGSEQYSFLDLGNNITKEKIDCDANRNANAGTVTVGMLSRIKYPASGYTDYEYESNKFMYKNVIFEGGGVRIKTIKKFDGISSKPTLQQNYEYSTGKIISLPIFASFRSFLLSTKRTYLIHNQSQVELGKVQGGFVCYDQVTIKNGGNNGKTIFNYSNPGTYGITKDFSGDQFYELPQTKFVSYNNFSMDSNRTGYNVSPFPPNPEYDWKRGLLISEISYDQTGVPVKENTYEYQNYYPSERGIPYPIYNLKYSIVVSGRSFYDTSPVAIFFSKYKLQTQAAILLKKKTEKIYTKNNSPLTSETIYEYDSPVHMRQTILHKTNSNGLCVSERYNYVWDYYWEYEDGYPDIIIEPTGKLPNVPATHCLYKEYANKLIEKISYFKKDGKYYVTNAVLNTYIYSNDKPVLYGTYEMNHFEQSRAITGFSSTNRAGTFYMNDSYKKIHSFDLYGNDGNLLQYTSIAGVSTVYLWSYKNQYPIAEIKNATYNQVKDLISESTLNALSAKIAPTSADWSMINNLTVSLKNALITTYTYRPLVGMMTSTSPQGLTTYYAYDAGKRLKEVYIFENGVKRILKSYIYNYKNP
;
A
#
# COMPACT_ATOMS: atom_id res chain seq x y z
N LYS A 1 -15.61 10.53 22.24
CA LYS A 1 -15.73 9.21 21.61
C LYS A 1 -16.33 9.42 20.23
N LEU A 2 -15.55 9.13 19.17
CA LEU A 2 -15.96 9.39 17.78
C LEU A 2 -16.69 8.19 17.17
N TYR A 3 -16.31 6.98 17.58
CA TYR A 3 -16.88 5.73 17.09
C TYR A 3 -17.15 4.75 18.21
N ASP A 4 -18.24 3.99 18.07
CA ASP A 4 -18.53 2.80 18.87
C ASP A 4 -18.46 1.59 17.93
N LEU A 5 -17.66 0.59 18.31
CA LEU A 5 -17.57 -0.68 17.62
C LEU A 5 -18.44 -1.70 18.34
N ILE A 6 -19.43 -2.24 17.66
CA ILE A 6 -20.35 -3.25 18.20
C ILE A 6 -19.98 -4.59 17.61
N TYR A 7 -19.74 -5.52 18.48
CA TYR A 7 -19.35 -6.88 18.16
C TYR A 7 -20.40 -7.88 18.63
N SER A 8 -20.51 -8.97 17.89
CA SER A 8 -21.11 -10.21 18.33
C SER A 8 -20.12 -11.36 18.10
N TYR A 9 -20.60 -12.59 18.16
CA TYR A 9 -19.79 -13.77 17.94
C TYR A 9 -20.43 -14.67 16.91
N TYR A 10 -19.62 -15.20 15.99
CA TYR A 10 -19.99 -16.42 15.29
C TYR A 10 -20.01 -17.55 16.29
N GLN A 11 -21.08 -18.32 16.29
CA GLN A 11 -21.17 -19.55 17.06
C GLN A 11 -21.06 -20.73 16.10
N SER A 12 -20.04 -21.55 16.28
CA SER A 12 -19.84 -22.74 15.47
C SER A 12 -20.91 -23.78 15.78
N GLN A 13 -21.39 -24.50 14.77
CA GLN A 13 -22.25 -25.66 14.98
C GLN A 13 -21.42 -26.82 15.53
N LYS A 14 -21.85 -27.42 16.64
CA LYS A 14 -21.25 -28.63 17.16
C LYS A 14 -21.49 -29.80 16.18
N GLY A 15 -20.45 -30.24 15.52
CA GLY A 15 -20.44 -31.56 14.85
C GLY A 15 -20.21 -32.65 15.86
N SER A 16 -20.93 -33.75 15.78
CA SER A 16 -20.86 -34.90 16.72
C SER A 16 -19.50 -35.60 16.76
N THR A 17 -18.55 -35.25 15.91
CA THR A 17 -17.21 -35.86 15.81
C THR A 17 -16.06 -34.90 16.08
N GLU A 18 -16.31 -33.60 16.32
CA GLU A 18 -15.28 -32.57 16.52
C GLU A 18 -14.92 -32.33 17.99
N SER A 19 -15.37 -33.16 18.90
CA SER A 19 -15.02 -33.10 20.33
C SER A 19 -13.59 -33.55 20.57
N VAL A 20 -12.63 -32.70 20.33
CA VAL A 20 -11.34 -32.82 21.01
C VAL A 20 -11.59 -32.33 22.44
N SER A 21 -11.67 -33.28 23.37
CA SER A 21 -11.81 -33.04 24.80
C SER A 21 -10.55 -32.34 25.32
N ILE A 22 -10.56 -30.99 25.30
CA ILE A 22 -9.62 -30.20 26.06
C ILE A 22 -10.37 -29.74 27.31
N SER A 23 -10.05 -30.40 28.43
CA SER A 23 -10.51 -29.99 29.74
C SER A 23 -10.18 -28.50 29.97
N ASN A 24 -11.19 -27.73 30.37
CA ASN A 24 -11.13 -26.34 30.80
C ASN A 24 -11.00 -25.19 29.77
N GLY A 25 -11.20 -25.42 28.47
CA GLY A 25 -11.15 -24.36 27.46
C GLY A 25 -12.15 -24.47 26.31
N ALA A 26 -13.10 -25.41 26.39
CA ALA A 26 -13.97 -25.78 25.27
C ALA A 26 -14.85 -24.64 24.72
N ILE A 27 -15.28 -23.71 25.56
CA ILE A 27 -16.18 -22.63 25.16
C ILE A 27 -15.50 -21.65 24.21
N SER A 28 -14.19 -21.40 24.35
CA SER A 28 -13.46 -20.41 23.54
C SER A 28 -13.29 -20.83 22.07
N ASN A 29 -13.31 -22.13 21.77
CA ASN A 29 -13.11 -22.64 20.40
C ASN A 29 -14.35 -22.57 19.50
N GLU A 30 -15.53 -22.43 20.11
CA GLU A 30 -16.81 -22.35 19.40
C GLU A 30 -17.13 -20.93 18.93
N TYR A 31 -16.47 -19.92 19.49
CA TYR A 31 -16.77 -18.52 19.23
C TYR A 31 -15.65 -17.81 18.48
N ARG A 32 -16.03 -16.99 17.50
CA ARG A 32 -15.15 -16.05 16.82
C ARG A 32 -15.74 -14.66 16.88
N LEU A 33 -14.93 -13.67 17.21
CA LEU A 33 -15.36 -12.27 17.25
C LEU A 33 -15.80 -11.82 15.86
N LYS A 34 -16.93 -11.10 15.79
CA LYS A 34 -17.54 -10.58 14.58
C LYS A 34 -17.90 -9.11 14.79
N LEU A 35 -17.46 -8.24 13.90
CA LEU A 35 -17.84 -6.83 13.88
C LEU A 35 -19.19 -6.70 13.17
N ASP A 36 -20.22 -6.25 13.89
CA ASP A 36 -21.56 -6.06 13.31
C ASP A 36 -21.81 -4.62 12.89
N VAL A 37 -21.37 -3.65 13.73
CA VAL A 37 -21.69 -2.24 13.49
C VAL A 37 -20.53 -1.35 13.91
N ILE A 38 -20.26 -0.34 13.09
CA ILE A 38 -19.51 0.85 13.50
C ILE A 38 -20.53 1.99 13.61
N LYS A 39 -20.75 2.48 14.83
CA LYS A 39 -21.60 3.65 15.07
C LYS A 39 -20.77 4.92 15.00
N ASP A 40 -21.11 5.80 14.10
CA ASP A 40 -20.59 7.16 14.01
C ASP A 40 -21.61 8.11 14.65
N ALA A 41 -21.25 8.73 15.76
CA ALA A 41 -22.16 9.60 16.54
C ALA A 41 -22.73 10.79 15.72
N GLY A 42 -22.04 11.15 14.62
CA GLY A 42 -22.43 12.30 13.78
C GLY A 42 -23.13 11.97 12.50
N VAL A 43 -23.05 10.72 12.01
CA VAL A 43 -23.46 10.38 10.64
C VAL A 43 -24.40 9.18 10.59
N GLY A 44 -24.30 8.23 11.52
CA GLY A 44 -25.09 7.01 11.56
C GLY A 44 -24.22 5.75 11.55
N ASN A 45 -24.80 4.63 11.21
CA ASN A 45 -24.20 3.33 11.36
C ASN A 45 -23.66 2.76 10.04
N TYR A 46 -22.48 2.10 10.10
CA TYR A 46 -22.04 1.13 9.12
C TYR A 46 -22.39 -0.26 9.66
N GLU A 47 -23.15 -1.05 8.89
CA GLU A 47 -23.55 -2.40 9.27
C GLU A 47 -22.88 -3.43 8.37
N PHE A 48 -22.43 -4.55 8.95
CA PHE A 48 -21.70 -5.59 8.26
C PHE A 48 -22.49 -6.90 8.29
N SER A 49 -22.59 -7.56 7.14
CA SER A 49 -23.17 -8.90 7.02
C SER A 49 -22.14 -9.87 6.43
N TYR A 50 -22.27 -11.14 6.76
CA TYR A 50 -21.31 -12.17 6.40
C TYR A 50 -21.99 -13.39 5.76
N ILE A 51 -21.25 -14.17 4.97
CA ILE A 51 -21.77 -15.34 4.26
C ILE A 51 -21.93 -16.48 5.25
N SER A 52 -23.14 -17.10 5.28
CA SER A 52 -23.43 -18.34 5.99
C SER A 52 -22.82 -18.45 7.41
N GLU A 53 -23.01 -17.38 8.19
CA GLU A 53 -22.39 -17.18 9.52
C GLU A 53 -22.51 -18.39 10.46
N ARG A 54 -23.59 -19.18 10.33
CA ARG A 54 -23.88 -20.33 11.20
C ARG A 54 -23.14 -21.61 10.82
N ASN A 55 -22.41 -21.61 9.71
CA ASN A 55 -21.77 -22.81 9.17
C ASN A 55 -20.25 -22.85 9.42
N LEU A 56 -19.72 -21.93 10.21
CA LEU A 56 -18.31 -21.97 10.58
C LEU A 56 -18.02 -23.16 11.50
N PRO A 57 -16.94 -23.91 11.26
CA PRO A 57 -16.52 -24.99 12.13
C PRO A 57 -15.91 -24.44 13.43
N VAL A 58 -15.64 -25.30 14.39
CA VAL A 58 -14.82 -24.93 15.57
C VAL A 58 -13.42 -24.50 15.14
N ARG A 59 -12.76 -23.65 15.97
CA ARG A 59 -11.47 -23.03 15.59
C ARG A 59 -10.35 -24.03 15.31
N ASN A 60 -10.32 -25.14 16.03
CA ASN A 60 -9.31 -26.20 15.94
C ASN A 60 -9.75 -27.37 15.06
N THR A 61 -10.70 -27.15 14.15
CA THR A 61 -11.18 -28.19 13.23
C THR A 61 -10.07 -28.70 12.33
N CYS A 62 -10.10 -30.01 12.04
CA CYS A 62 -9.30 -30.63 10.98
C CYS A 62 -9.94 -30.53 9.58
N ALA A 63 -11.12 -29.90 9.46
CA ALA A 63 -11.80 -29.65 8.20
C ALA A 63 -11.22 -28.45 7.47
N GLN A 64 -9.94 -28.55 7.11
CA GLN A 64 -9.17 -27.48 6.44
C GLN A 64 -8.53 -28.02 5.18
N ASP A 65 -8.49 -27.19 4.14
CA ASP A 65 -7.71 -27.48 2.94
C ASP A 65 -6.18 -27.31 3.20
N ALA A 66 -5.38 -27.53 2.19
CA ALA A 66 -3.92 -27.48 2.29
C ALA A 66 -3.38 -26.07 2.62
N TRP A 67 -4.16 -25.01 2.43
CA TRP A 67 -3.83 -23.61 2.73
C TRP A 67 -4.47 -23.11 4.03
N GLY A 68 -5.27 -23.96 4.71
CA GLY A 68 -5.91 -23.64 5.98
C GLY A 68 -7.33 -23.08 5.88
N TYR A 69 -7.94 -23.07 4.68
CA TYR A 69 -9.34 -22.65 4.51
C TYR A 69 -10.30 -23.81 4.80
N TYR A 70 -11.49 -23.44 5.28
CA TYR A 70 -12.53 -24.42 5.58
C TYR A 70 -12.98 -25.18 4.32
N ASN A 71 -12.94 -26.53 4.38
CA ASN A 71 -13.27 -27.40 3.26
C ASN A 71 -14.42 -28.39 3.52
N ASP A 72 -15.11 -28.27 4.65
CA ASP A 72 -16.24 -29.11 5.08
C ASP A 72 -15.93 -30.63 5.17
N LYS A 73 -14.65 -31.01 5.26
CA LYS A 73 -14.25 -32.40 5.46
C LYS A 73 -14.23 -32.77 6.96
N LYS A 74 -15.42 -32.74 7.57
CA LYS A 74 -15.60 -32.98 9.03
C LYS A 74 -15.18 -34.37 9.49
N THR A 75 -15.01 -35.31 8.56
CA THR A 75 -14.50 -36.64 8.82
C THR A 75 -12.99 -36.73 8.97
N ASN A 76 -12.26 -35.64 8.70
CA ASN A 76 -10.82 -35.60 8.92
C ASN A 76 -10.50 -35.79 10.39
N LYS A 77 -9.66 -36.78 10.70
CA LYS A 77 -9.24 -37.10 12.08
C LYS A 77 -7.98 -36.36 12.51
N SER A 78 -7.18 -35.91 11.54
CA SER A 78 -5.96 -35.14 11.72
C SER A 78 -5.78 -34.14 10.56
N LEU A 79 -4.64 -33.48 10.47
CA LEU A 79 -4.25 -32.66 9.32
C LEU A 79 -3.25 -33.36 8.39
N ILE A 80 -3.00 -34.67 8.60
CA ILE A 80 -2.09 -35.46 7.75
C ILE A 80 -2.83 -35.83 6.46
N PRO A 81 -2.43 -35.28 5.30
CA PRO A 81 -3.18 -35.40 4.07
C PRO A 81 -3.05 -36.79 3.44
N THR A 82 -4.13 -37.25 2.84
CA THR A 82 -4.03 -38.30 1.80
C THR A 82 -3.13 -37.82 0.68
N MET A 83 -2.18 -38.65 0.26
CA MET A 83 -1.18 -38.31 -0.75
C MET A 83 -1.29 -39.22 -1.97
N TYR A 84 -0.73 -38.75 -3.08
CA TYR A 84 -0.56 -39.51 -4.30
C TYR A 84 0.93 -39.60 -4.63
N TYR A 85 1.41 -40.81 -4.86
CA TYR A 85 2.76 -41.09 -5.35
C TYR A 85 2.76 -41.21 -6.86
N TYR A 86 3.62 -40.44 -7.53
CA TYR A 86 3.77 -40.38 -8.99
C TYR A 86 5.16 -40.91 -9.38
N PRO A 87 5.33 -42.18 -9.76
CA PRO A 87 6.64 -42.76 -10.03
C PRO A 87 7.38 -42.14 -11.21
N THR A 88 6.64 -41.54 -12.13
CA THR A 88 7.21 -40.87 -13.34
C THR A 88 7.69 -39.44 -13.11
N LEU A 89 7.33 -38.84 -11.97
CA LEU A 89 7.81 -37.54 -11.57
C LEU A 89 9.09 -37.65 -10.75
N SER A 90 9.81 -36.54 -10.57
CA SER A 90 11.06 -36.49 -9.81
C SER A 90 10.97 -35.57 -8.62
N GLY A 91 11.80 -35.81 -7.63
CA GLY A 91 11.92 -34.90 -6.48
C GLY A 91 10.67 -34.86 -5.60
N SER A 92 10.36 -33.68 -5.06
CA SER A 92 9.18 -33.47 -4.19
C SER A 92 7.86 -33.64 -4.94
N GLU A 93 7.88 -33.54 -6.26
CA GLU A 93 6.70 -33.72 -7.09
C GLU A 93 6.22 -35.15 -7.16
N GLN A 94 7.05 -36.13 -6.77
CA GLN A 94 6.63 -37.54 -6.66
C GLN A 94 5.51 -37.74 -5.63
N TYR A 95 5.40 -36.86 -4.64
CA TYR A 95 4.40 -36.92 -3.59
C TYR A 95 3.57 -35.66 -3.58
N SER A 96 2.33 -35.74 -3.95
CA SER A 96 1.40 -34.64 -3.98
C SER A 96 0.11 -34.97 -3.23
N PHE A 97 -0.47 -34.00 -2.56
CA PHE A 97 -1.84 -34.10 -2.05
C PHE A 97 -2.88 -33.82 -3.15
N LEU A 98 -2.45 -33.27 -4.28
CA LEU A 98 -3.29 -33.04 -5.45
C LEU A 98 -3.34 -34.30 -6.34
N ASP A 99 -4.55 -34.66 -6.76
CA ASP A 99 -4.75 -35.71 -7.74
C ASP A 99 -4.62 -35.18 -9.15
N LEU A 100 -3.53 -35.52 -9.86
CA LEU A 100 -3.25 -35.11 -11.23
C LEU A 100 -4.11 -35.80 -12.31
N GLY A 101 -5.12 -36.57 -11.90
CA GLY A 101 -6.03 -37.27 -12.79
C GLY A 101 -5.54 -38.69 -13.21
N ASN A 102 -6.24 -39.29 -14.15
CA ASN A 102 -6.02 -40.70 -14.53
C ASN A 102 -4.98 -40.88 -15.64
N ASN A 103 -4.50 -39.79 -16.25
CA ASN A 103 -3.53 -39.90 -17.35
C ASN A 103 -2.09 -40.10 -16.87
N ILE A 104 -1.84 -40.11 -15.58
CA ILE A 104 -0.52 -40.28 -14.97
C ILE A 104 -0.62 -41.43 -13.99
N THR A 105 0.31 -42.42 -14.12
CA THR A 105 0.41 -43.53 -13.18
C THR A 105 0.64 -42.99 -11.78
N LYS A 106 -0.21 -43.44 -10.83
CA LYS A 106 -0.17 -42.99 -9.45
C LYS A 106 -0.57 -44.13 -8.50
N GLU A 107 -0.06 -44.05 -7.28
CA GLU A 107 -0.50 -44.83 -6.15
C GLU A 107 -1.10 -43.90 -5.10
N LYS A 108 -2.26 -44.22 -4.58
CA LYS A 108 -2.90 -43.47 -3.50
C LYS A 108 -2.39 -43.95 -2.16
N ILE A 109 -1.98 -43.06 -1.32
CA ILE A 109 -1.57 -43.28 0.06
C ILE A 109 -2.65 -42.67 0.96
N ASP A 110 -3.55 -43.51 1.44
CA ASP A 110 -4.62 -43.07 2.32
C ASP A 110 -4.10 -42.70 3.71
N CYS A 111 -4.41 -41.49 4.12
CA CYS A 111 -4.14 -40.94 5.45
C CYS A 111 -5.41 -40.33 6.03
N ASP A 112 -5.27 -39.66 7.20
CA ASP A 112 -6.39 -39.25 8.03
C ASP A 112 -7.22 -38.06 7.49
N ALA A 113 -6.71 -37.35 6.50
CA ALA A 113 -7.33 -36.12 6.04
C ALA A 113 -7.44 -35.96 4.52
N ASN A 114 -8.59 -35.51 4.07
CA ASN A 114 -8.74 -34.91 2.75
C ASN A 114 -8.48 -33.39 2.86
N ARG A 115 -7.35 -32.92 2.28
CA ARG A 115 -6.92 -31.53 2.32
C ARG A 115 -7.21 -30.80 1.01
N ASN A 116 -8.09 -31.31 0.15
CA ASN A 116 -8.54 -30.60 -1.05
C ASN A 116 -9.43 -29.41 -0.67
N ALA A 117 -9.35 -28.33 -1.44
CA ALA A 117 -10.23 -27.19 -1.27
C ALA A 117 -11.68 -27.54 -1.64
N ASN A 118 -12.62 -26.78 -1.10
CA ASN A 118 -14.04 -26.90 -1.41
C ASN A 118 -14.61 -25.52 -1.73
N ALA A 119 -14.92 -25.28 -3.01
CA ALA A 119 -15.46 -24.02 -3.50
C ALA A 119 -16.79 -23.62 -2.83
N GLY A 120 -17.58 -24.62 -2.37
CA GLY A 120 -18.88 -24.37 -1.73
C GLY A 120 -18.77 -23.81 -0.31
N THR A 121 -17.63 -24.02 0.36
CA THR A 121 -17.49 -23.66 1.78
C THR A 121 -16.35 -22.69 2.09
N VAL A 122 -15.44 -22.48 1.15
CA VAL A 122 -14.29 -21.59 1.34
C VAL A 122 -14.68 -20.13 1.62
N THR A 123 -15.90 -19.72 1.24
CA THR A 123 -16.44 -18.36 1.45
C THR A 123 -17.18 -18.17 2.77
N VAL A 124 -17.37 -19.22 3.56
CA VAL A 124 -18.11 -19.16 4.83
C VAL A 124 -17.43 -18.19 5.80
N GLY A 125 -18.21 -17.28 6.37
CA GLY A 125 -17.73 -16.27 7.31
C GLY A 125 -17.10 -15.03 6.64
N MET A 126 -17.04 -14.96 5.32
CA MET A 126 -16.56 -13.77 4.62
C MET A 126 -17.58 -12.66 4.60
N LEU A 127 -17.11 -11.42 4.53
CA LEU A 127 -17.95 -10.23 4.42
C LEU A 127 -18.78 -10.26 3.14
N SER A 128 -20.12 -10.25 3.27
CA SER A 128 -21.03 -10.26 2.12
C SER A 128 -21.63 -8.89 1.82
N ARG A 129 -21.80 -8.05 2.85
CA ARG A 129 -22.41 -6.72 2.68
C ARG A 129 -21.83 -5.70 3.65
N ILE A 130 -21.65 -4.48 3.15
CA ILE A 130 -21.49 -3.28 3.95
C ILE A 130 -22.66 -2.36 3.66
N LYS A 131 -23.46 -2.05 4.68
CA LYS A 131 -24.52 -1.04 4.60
C LYS A 131 -24.00 0.27 5.18
N TYR A 132 -24.21 1.34 4.47
CA TYR A 132 -23.70 2.67 4.81
C TYR A 132 -24.78 3.50 5.56
N PRO A 133 -24.37 4.53 6.32
CA PRO A 133 -25.33 5.40 7.05
C PRO A 133 -26.43 6.00 6.16
N ALA A 134 -26.13 6.19 4.87
CA ALA A 134 -27.08 6.73 3.89
C ALA A 134 -28.09 5.71 3.34
N SER A 135 -28.23 4.55 3.97
CA SER A 135 -29.06 3.42 3.54
C SER A 135 -28.55 2.67 2.30
N GLY A 136 -27.62 3.22 1.53
CA GLY A 136 -26.95 2.50 0.45
C GLY A 136 -26.09 1.35 0.98
N TYR A 137 -25.84 0.34 0.14
CA TYR A 137 -25.02 -0.81 0.52
C TYR A 137 -24.21 -1.36 -0.65
N THR A 138 -23.16 -2.08 -0.31
CA THR A 138 -22.31 -2.80 -1.26
C THR A 138 -22.35 -4.29 -0.93
N ASP A 139 -22.68 -5.11 -1.91
CA ASP A 139 -22.62 -6.57 -1.84
C ASP A 139 -21.38 -7.11 -2.52
N TYR A 140 -20.79 -8.12 -1.91
CA TYR A 140 -19.61 -8.83 -2.36
C TYR A 140 -19.94 -10.29 -2.60
N GLU A 141 -19.68 -10.77 -3.80
CA GLU A 141 -19.75 -12.17 -4.16
C GLU A 141 -18.33 -12.68 -4.45
N TYR A 142 -18.03 -13.85 -3.94
CA TYR A 142 -16.71 -14.48 -4.06
C TYR A 142 -16.81 -15.82 -4.77
N GLU A 143 -15.69 -16.28 -5.27
CA GLU A 143 -15.51 -17.64 -5.76
C GLU A 143 -14.15 -18.18 -5.32
N SER A 144 -13.97 -19.50 -5.33
CA SER A 144 -12.68 -20.12 -5.07
C SER A 144 -11.66 -19.71 -6.10
N ASN A 145 -10.41 -19.48 -5.69
CA ASN A 145 -9.30 -19.36 -6.62
C ASN A 145 -9.15 -20.63 -7.44
N LYS A 146 -8.72 -20.46 -8.70
CA LYS A 146 -8.37 -21.57 -9.60
C LYS A 146 -6.98 -21.35 -10.14
N PHE A 147 -6.18 -22.42 -10.15
CA PHE A 147 -4.81 -22.36 -10.67
C PHE A 147 -4.49 -23.60 -11.50
N MET A 148 -3.56 -23.46 -12.42
CA MET A 148 -3.07 -24.58 -13.23
C MET A 148 -1.82 -25.19 -12.59
N TYR A 149 -1.79 -26.50 -12.47
CA TYR A 149 -0.63 -27.27 -12.07
C TYR A 149 -0.53 -28.54 -12.93
N LYS A 150 0.60 -28.77 -13.60
CA LYS A 150 0.83 -29.91 -14.51
C LYS A 150 -0.32 -30.14 -15.52
N ASN A 151 -0.79 -29.05 -16.15
CA ASN A 151 -1.89 -29.03 -17.11
C ASN A 151 -3.27 -29.43 -16.56
N VAL A 152 -3.42 -29.47 -15.25
CA VAL A 152 -4.69 -29.70 -14.56
C VAL A 152 -5.09 -28.44 -13.81
N ILE A 153 -6.36 -28.06 -13.88
CA ILE A 153 -6.92 -26.93 -13.15
C ILE A 153 -7.40 -27.41 -11.79
N PHE A 154 -6.89 -26.81 -10.74
CA PHE A 154 -7.27 -27.05 -9.36
C PHE A 154 -7.94 -25.83 -8.75
N GLU A 155 -8.83 -26.08 -7.80
CA GLU A 155 -9.36 -25.07 -6.88
C GLU A 155 -8.53 -25.04 -5.60
N GLY A 156 -8.32 -23.84 -5.01
CA GLY A 156 -7.61 -23.70 -3.74
C GLY A 156 -6.79 -22.43 -3.63
N GLY A 157 -6.11 -22.29 -2.48
CA GLY A 157 -5.35 -21.08 -2.19
C GLY A 157 -6.24 -19.87 -1.86
N GLY A 158 -7.45 -20.11 -1.33
CA GLY A 158 -8.38 -19.07 -0.90
C GLY A 158 -9.39 -18.66 -1.96
N VAL A 159 -9.83 -17.40 -1.89
CA VAL A 159 -10.93 -16.86 -2.68
C VAL A 159 -10.51 -15.63 -3.46
N ARG A 160 -11.33 -15.29 -4.47
CA ARG A 160 -11.24 -14.04 -5.25
C ARG A 160 -12.64 -13.44 -5.40
N ILE A 161 -12.69 -12.16 -5.69
CA ILE A 161 -13.95 -11.45 -5.97
C ILE A 161 -14.51 -11.97 -7.29
N LYS A 162 -15.82 -12.29 -7.29
CA LYS A 162 -16.59 -12.61 -8.48
C LYS A 162 -17.41 -11.42 -8.97
N THR A 163 -18.12 -10.77 -8.03
CA THR A 163 -18.98 -9.65 -8.35
C THR A 163 -19.02 -8.65 -7.20
N ILE A 164 -19.02 -7.36 -7.52
CA ILE A 164 -19.33 -6.29 -6.58
C ILE A 164 -20.57 -5.58 -7.09
N LYS A 165 -21.59 -5.41 -6.21
CA LYS A 165 -22.82 -4.68 -6.51
C LYS A 165 -22.99 -3.55 -5.51
N LYS A 166 -23.25 -2.34 -6.00
CA LYS A 166 -23.56 -1.18 -5.15
C LYS A 166 -25.01 -0.76 -5.35
N PHE A 167 -25.66 -0.45 -4.26
CA PHE A 167 -27.07 -0.05 -4.21
C PHE A 167 -27.21 1.29 -3.50
N ASP A 168 -28.12 2.11 -3.96
CA ASP A 168 -28.44 3.42 -3.36
C ASP A 168 -29.33 3.31 -2.11
N GLY A 169 -29.88 2.13 -1.83
CA GLY A 169 -30.81 1.90 -0.72
C GLY A 169 -32.27 2.25 -1.05
N ILE A 170 -32.56 2.71 -2.27
CA ILE A 170 -33.90 3.08 -2.76
C ILE A 170 -34.35 2.09 -3.82
N SER A 171 -33.50 1.84 -4.81
CA SER A 171 -33.78 0.92 -5.90
C SER A 171 -33.45 -0.52 -5.53
N SER A 172 -34.26 -1.47 -5.99
CA SER A 172 -33.96 -2.90 -5.90
C SER A 172 -32.86 -3.34 -6.88
N LYS A 173 -32.55 -2.53 -7.89
CA LYS A 173 -31.49 -2.79 -8.85
C LYS A 173 -30.19 -2.15 -8.41
N PRO A 174 -29.01 -2.80 -8.63
CA PRO A 174 -27.74 -2.18 -8.31
C PRO A 174 -27.50 -0.95 -9.18
N THR A 175 -27.02 0.13 -8.57
CA THR A 175 -26.56 1.35 -9.28
C THR A 175 -25.23 1.13 -9.96
N LEU A 176 -24.43 0.18 -9.47
CA LEU A 176 -23.17 -0.26 -10.08
C LEU A 176 -23.05 -1.76 -9.89
N GLN A 177 -22.73 -2.48 -10.96
CA GLN A 177 -22.34 -3.88 -10.89
C GLN A 177 -21.02 -4.05 -11.64
N GLN A 178 -20.07 -4.73 -11.01
CA GLN A 178 -18.78 -5.08 -11.59
C GLN A 178 -18.60 -6.58 -11.50
N ASN A 179 -18.42 -7.24 -12.64
CA ASN A 179 -18.14 -8.65 -12.74
C ASN A 179 -16.65 -8.83 -13.07
N TYR A 180 -16.00 -9.70 -12.32
CA TYR A 180 -14.57 -9.95 -12.42
C TYR A 180 -14.32 -11.26 -13.14
N GLU A 181 -13.49 -11.22 -14.17
CA GLU A 181 -13.02 -12.39 -14.91
C GLU A 181 -11.49 -12.45 -14.81
N TYR A 182 -10.97 -13.63 -14.67
CA TYR A 182 -9.55 -13.86 -14.42
C TYR A 182 -8.97 -14.79 -15.47
N SER A 183 -7.74 -14.53 -15.87
CA SER A 183 -6.94 -15.51 -16.64
C SER A 183 -6.74 -16.78 -15.79
N THR A 184 -6.11 -17.78 -16.38
CA THR A 184 -5.71 -18.97 -15.63
C THR A 184 -4.78 -18.56 -14.47
N GLY A 185 -5.15 -18.91 -13.27
CA GLY A 185 -4.38 -18.60 -12.07
C GLY A 185 -3.07 -19.37 -12.03
N LYS A 186 -2.10 -18.75 -11.40
CA LYS A 186 -0.76 -19.30 -11.17
C LYS A 186 -0.52 -19.39 -9.67
N ILE A 187 -0.10 -20.56 -9.22
CA ILE A 187 0.27 -20.75 -7.82
C ILE A 187 1.74 -20.38 -7.63
N ILE A 188 2.04 -19.72 -6.51
CA ILE A 188 3.40 -19.29 -6.20
C ILE A 188 4.20 -20.46 -5.65
N SER A 189 3.62 -21.17 -4.67
CA SER A 189 4.19 -22.39 -4.11
C SER A 189 3.08 -23.34 -3.70
N LEU A 190 3.32 -24.63 -3.89
CA LEU A 190 2.42 -25.66 -3.40
C LEU A 190 2.83 -26.09 -1.99
N PRO A 191 1.86 -26.40 -1.11
CA PRO A 191 2.14 -27.07 0.14
C PRO A 191 2.85 -28.42 -0.08
N ILE A 192 3.94 -28.64 0.61
CA ILE A 192 4.70 -29.90 0.58
C ILE A 192 4.55 -30.60 1.92
N PHE A 193 3.88 -31.72 1.93
CA PHE A 193 3.59 -32.50 3.14
C PHE A 193 4.49 -33.72 3.30
N ALA A 194 5.24 -34.12 2.27
CA ALA A 194 6.14 -35.25 2.34
C ALA A 194 7.58 -34.81 2.44
N SER A 195 8.33 -35.34 3.39
CA SER A 195 9.77 -35.18 3.48
C SER A 195 10.48 -36.53 3.26
N PHE A 196 11.61 -36.44 2.57
CA PHE A 196 12.43 -37.60 2.30
C PHE A 196 13.29 -37.95 3.52
N ARG A 197 13.26 -39.19 3.91
CA ARG A 197 14.16 -39.78 4.91
C ARG A 197 14.96 -40.90 4.25
N SER A 198 16.22 -40.68 3.95
CA SER A 198 17.09 -41.68 3.40
C SER A 198 17.74 -42.51 4.51
N PHE A 199 17.74 -43.83 4.35
CA PHE A 199 18.63 -44.69 5.11
C PHE A 199 19.73 -45.19 4.15
N LEU A 200 20.98 -44.95 4.50
CA LEU A 200 22.14 -45.32 3.69
C LEU A 200 22.33 -46.83 3.46
N LEU A 201 21.63 -47.65 4.19
CA LEU A 201 21.81 -49.11 4.18
C LEU A 201 20.63 -49.91 3.60
N SER A 202 19.62 -49.23 3.07
CA SER A 202 18.43 -49.89 2.52
C SER A 202 18.12 -49.36 1.13
N THR A 203 17.82 -50.27 0.20
CA THR A 203 17.22 -49.95 -1.10
C THR A 203 15.82 -49.36 -0.97
N LYS A 204 15.22 -49.34 0.23
CA LYS A 204 13.90 -48.80 0.51
C LYS A 204 14.01 -47.30 0.84
N ARG A 205 13.31 -46.47 0.09
CA ARG A 205 13.12 -45.05 0.37
C ARG A 205 11.96 -44.90 1.36
N THR A 206 12.19 -44.17 2.45
CA THR A 206 11.16 -43.88 3.45
C THR A 206 10.83 -42.37 3.39
N TYR A 207 9.54 -42.10 3.39
CA TYR A 207 9.01 -40.72 3.44
C TYR A 207 8.24 -40.52 4.73
N LEU A 208 8.30 -39.32 5.27
CA LEU A 208 7.45 -38.88 6.36
C LEU A 208 6.39 -37.97 5.80
N ILE A 209 5.13 -38.25 6.15
CA ILE A 209 4.01 -37.33 5.79
C ILE A 209 3.69 -36.48 7.01
N HIS A 210 3.63 -35.20 6.82
CA HIS A 210 3.46 -34.20 7.86
C HIS A 210 2.06 -33.61 7.83
N ASN A 211 1.61 -33.08 8.96
CA ASN A 211 0.33 -32.35 9.10
C ASN A 211 0.42 -30.89 8.63
N GLN A 212 1.63 -30.34 8.44
CA GLN A 212 1.90 -29.00 7.99
C GLN A 212 2.81 -29.01 6.76
N SER A 213 2.71 -27.98 5.94
CA SER A 213 3.65 -27.78 4.84
C SER A 213 5.09 -27.66 5.35
N GLN A 214 5.99 -28.39 4.73
CA GLN A 214 7.43 -28.37 5.02
C GLN A 214 8.14 -27.19 4.36
N VAL A 215 7.42 -26.40 3.57
CA VAL A 215 7.88 -25.17 2.93
C VAL A 215 6.97 -24.02 3.32
N GLU A 216 7.57 -22.85 3.45
CA GLU A 216 6.81 -21.62 3.58
C GLU A 216 6.06 -21.32 2.27
N LEU A 217 4.79 -20.94 2.39
CA LEU A 217 3.96 -20.68 1.23
C LEU A 217 4.16 -19.22 0.79
N GLY A 218 4.67 -19.03 -0.41
CA GLY A 218 4.80 -17.74 -1.04
C GLY A 218 3.42 -17.10 -1.31
N LYS A 219 3.35 -15.78 -1.18
CA LYS A 219 2.13 -14.98 -1.38
C LYS A 219 2.39 -13.84 -2.36
N VAL A 220 1.33 -13.33 -2.97
CA VAL A 220 1.30 -12.05 -3.67
C VAL A 220 0.26 -11.20 -2.99
N GLN A 221 0.68 -10.11 -2.35
CA GLN A 221 -0.22 -9.19 -1.63
C GLN A 221 -1.20 -9.94 -0.70
N GLY A 222 -0.73 -11.00 -0.05
CA GLY A 222 -1.51 -11.84 0.84
C GLY A 222 -2.22 -13.03 0.20
N GLY A 223 -2.31 -13.13 -1.13
CA GLY A 223 -2.93 -14.24 -1.87
C GLY A 223 -1.93 -15.32 -2.28
N PHE A 224 -2.33 -16.60 -2.27
CA PHE A 224 -1.50 -17.73 -2.72
C PHE A 224 -1.53 -17.93 -4.24
N VAL A 225 -2.56 -17.42 -4.89
CA VAL A 225 -2.77 -17.52 -6.34
C VAL A 225 -2.76 -16.12 -6.94
N CYS A 226 -2.05 -15.92 -8.03
CA CYS A 226 -2.01 -14.70 -8.79
C CYS A 226 -2.52 -14.90 -10.22
N TYR A 227 -2.88 -13.79 -10.85
CA TYR A 227 -3.46 -13.76 -12.19
C TYR A 227 -2.69 -12.74 -13.04
N ASP A 228 -2.31 -13.12 -14.25
CA ASP A 228 -1.63 -12.19 -15.16
C ASP A 228 -2.60 -11.19 -15.76
N GLN A 229 -3.88 -11.55 -15.83
CA GLN A 229 -4.92 -10.66 -16.36
C GLN A 229 -6.18 -10.75 -15.51
N VAL A 230 -6.73 -9.58 -15.22
CA VAL A 230 -8.05 -9.41 -14.60
C VAL A 230 -8.89 -8.49 -15.49
N THR A 231 -10.08 -8.94 -15.86
CA THR A 231 -11.04 -8.15 -16.61
C THR A 231 -12.20 -7.76 -15.68
N ILE A 232 -12.47 -6.47 -15.59
CA ILE A 232 -13.64 -5.93 -14.87
C ILE A 232 -14.66 -5.52 -15.93
N LYS A 233 -15.79 -6.22 -15.97
CA LYS A 233 -16.95 -5.88 -16.81
C LYS A 233 -17.95 -5.10 -16.01
N ASN A 234 -18.32 -3.91 -16.50
CA ASN A 234 -19.37 -3.12 -15.90
C ASN A 234 -20.76 -3.65 -16.34
N GLY A 235 -21.68 -3.78 -15.39
CA GLY A 235 -23.03 -4.27 -15.65
C GLY A 235 -23.79 -3.39 -16.68
N GLY A 236 -24.82 -3.96 -17.31
CA GLY A 236 -25.60 -3.24 -18.31
C GLY A 236 -24.89 -2.99 -19.64
N ASN A 237 -23.89 -3.79 -19.99
CA ASN A 237 -23.07 -3.64 -21.19
C ASN A 237 -22.30 -2.31 -21.29
N ASN A 238 -21.84 -1.78 -20.14
CA ASN A 238 -21.13 -0.50 -20.02
C ASN A 238 -19.61 -0.60 -20.25
N GLY A 239 -19.17 -1.52 -21.10
CA GLY A 239 -17.77 -1.72 -21.41
C GLY A 239 -17.02 -2.50 -20.33
N LYS A 240 -15.70 -2.57 -20.49
CA LYS A 240 -14.81 -3.33 -19.60
C LYS A 240 -13.47 -2.64 -19.44
N THR A 241 -12.74 -2.99 -18.39
CA THR A 241 -11.34 -2.63 -18.23
C THR A 241 -10.52 -3.91 -18.01
N ILE A 242 -9.44 -4.04 -18.76
CA ILE A 242 -8.51 -5.17 -18.68
C ILE A 242 -7.24 -4.68 -17.99
N PHE A 243 -6.86 -5.35 -16.91
CA PHE A 243 -5.63 -5.13 -16.17
C PHE A 243 -4.67 -6.28 -16.43
N ASN A 244 -3.45 -5.98 -16.85
CA ASN A 244 -2.40 -6.97 -17.04
C ASN A 244 -1.29 -6.77 -16.00
N TYR A 245 -0.85 -7.87 -15.40
CA TYR A 245 0.11 -7.88 -14.31
C TYR A 245 1.33 -8.73 -14.64
N SER A 246 2.48 -8.33 -14.13
CA SER A 246 3.68 -9.16 -14.12
C SER A 246 3.73 -9.97 -12.83
N ASN A 247 3.78 -11.29 -12.95
CA ASN A 247 3.88 -12.22 -11.84
C ASN A 247 5.04 -13.19 -12.04
N PRO A 248 6.28 -12.70 -11.99
CA PRO A 248 7.46 -13.55 -12.14
C PRO A 248 7.66 -14.48 -10.93
N GLY A 249 8.41 -15.55 -11.12
CA GLY A 249 8.74 -16.51 -10.05
C GLY A 249 7.56 -17.34 -9.56
N THR A 250 6.43 -17.34 -10.28
CA THR A 250 5.36 -18.34 -10.08
C THR A 250 5.76 -19.66 -10.68
N TYR A 251 5.13 -20.75 -10.22
CA TYR A 251 5.46 -22.08 -10.69
C TYR A 251 5.46 -22.16 -12.21
N GLY A 252 6.60 -22.56 -12.83
CA GLY A 252 6.78 -22.65 -14.27
C GLY A 252 7.22 -21.37 -14.98
N ILE A 253 7.37 -20.23 -14.30
CA ILE A 253 7.89 -18.99 -14.89
C ILE A 253 9.33 -18.78 -14.40
N THR A 254 10.27 -18.76 -15.35
CA THR A 254 11.71 -18.67 -15.08
C THR A 254 12.30 -17.30 -15.39
N LYS A 255 11.55 -16.38 -16.02
CA LYS A 255 12.04 -15.04 -16.41
C LYS A 255 11.13 -13.95 -15.87
N ASP A 256 11.73 -12.82 -15.51
CA ASP A 256 11.00 -11.62 -15.12
C ASP A 256 10.65 -10.72 -16.33
N PHE A 257 10.07 -9.54 -16.06
CA PHE A 257 9.70 -8.57 -17.08
C PHE A 257 10.91 -7.94 -17.80
N SER A 258 12.12 -8.00 -17.22
CA SER A 258 13.36 -7.56 -17.85
C SER A 258 14.01 -8.67 -18.69
N GLY A 259 13.45 -9.88 -18.65
CA GLY A 259 14.01 -11.06 -19.35
C GLY A 259 15.08 -11.79 -18.56
N ASP A 260 15.39 -11.33 -17.35
CA ASP A 260 16.37 -11.97 -16.47
C ASP A 260 15.84 -13.30 -15.91
N GLN A 261 16.73 -14.28 -15.79
CA GLN A 261 16.37 -15.57 -15.21
C GLN A 261 16.06 -15.42 -13.73
N PHE A 262 14.86 -15.84 -13.35
CA PHE A 262 14.39 -15.81 -11.97
C PHE A 262 14.98 -16.88 -11.07
N TYR A 263 15.47 -17.96 -11.65
CA TYR A 263 15.93 -19.13 -10.97
C TYR A 263 17.42 -19.40 -11.24
N GLU A 264 18.24 -19.11 -10.23
CA GLU A 264 19.22 -20.13 -9.90
C GLU A 264 18.54 -21.08 -8.90
N LEU A 265 18.23 -22.29 -9.34
CA LEU A 265 17.81 -23.37 -8.45
C LEU A 265 18.81 -23.45 -7.29
N PRO A 266 18.35 -23.58 -6.04
CA PRO A 266 19.25 -23.72 -4.94
C PRO A 266 20.19 -24.91 -5.20
N GLN A 267 21.48 -24.66 -5.26
CA GLN A 267 22.46 -25.72 -5.41
C GLN A 267 22.55 -26.48 -4.10
N THR A 268 21.92 -27.64 -4.06
CA THR A 268 22.02 -28.53 -2.91
C THR A 268 23.36 -29.29 -3.01
N LYS A 269 24.18 -29.16 -1.99
CA LYS A 269 25.43 -29.90 -1.89
C LYS A 269 25.32 -30.96 -0.81
N PHE A 270 25.78 -32.13 -1.13
CA PHE A 270 25.91 -33.24 -0.18
C PHE A 270 27.33 -33.24 0.40
N VAL A 271 27.48 -33.28 1.71
CA VAL A 271 28.77 -33.38 2.39
C VAL A 271 28.75 -34.63 3.25
N SER A 272 29.65 -35.57 2.93
CA SER A 272 29.98 -36.68 3.81
C SER A 272 31.04 -36.25 4.84
N TYR A 273 30.84 -36.58 6.11
CA TYR A 273 31.69 -36.13 7.20
C TYR A 273 33.17 -36.62 7.10
N ASN A 274 33.41 -37.76 6.44
CA ASN A 274 34.74 -38.36 6.34
C ASN A 274 35.58 -37.92 5.12
N ASN A 275 34.95 -37.34 4.10
CA ASN A 275 35.66 -36.79 2.95
C ASN A 275 34.98 -35.51 2.56
N PHE A 276 35.64 -34.38 2.75
CA PHE A 276 35.24 -33.06 2.31
C PHE A 276 35.15 -32.94 0.75
N SER A 277 34.85 -34.00 0.05
CA SER A 277 34.58 -33.94 -1.38
C SER A 277 33.14 -33.53 -1.59
N MET A 278 32.97 -32.27 -1.99
CA MET A 278 31.68 -31.78 -2.46
C MET A 278 31.38 -32.42 -3.80
N ASP A 279 30.48 -33.39 -3.84
CA ASP A 279 29.96 -33.88 -5.11
C ASP A 279 28.99 -32.83 -5.68
N SER A 280 29.54 -32.01 -6.59
CA SER A 280 28.83 -30.90 -7.24
C SER A 280 27.77 -31.34 -8.27
N ASN A 281 27.65 -32.64 -8.56
CA ASN A 281 26.93 -33.14 -9.72
C ASN A 281 25.59 -33.83 -9.41
N ARG A 282 25.14 -33.88 -8.18
CA ARG A 282 23.77 -34.36 -7.89
C ARG A 282 22.75 -33.25 -8.04
N THR A 283 22.44 -32.94 -9.27
CA THR A 283 21.26 -32.20 -9.67
C THR A 283 20.01 -33.00 -9.28
N GLY A 284 19.13 -32.44 -8.44
CA GLY A 284 17.85 -33.07 -8.17
C GLY A 284 17.24 -32.79 -6.79
N TYR A 285 17.77 -31.90 -5.99
CA TYR A 285 17.26 -31.64 -4.65
C TYR A 285 16.55 -30.28 -4.52
N ASN A 286 15.62 -30.01 -5.42
CA ASN A 286 14.54 -29.03 -5.19
C ASN A 286 13.45 -29.66 -4.30
N VAL A 287 13.87 -30.47 -3.34
CA VAL A 287 13.02 -31.38 -2.60
C VAL A 287 13.05 -30.98 -1.14
N SER A 288 11.90 -31.06 -0.47
CA SER A 288 11.89 -31.12 0.98
C SER A 288 13.12 -31.88 1.51
N PRO A 289 13.83 -31.34 2.50
CA PRO A 289 13.44 -30.25 3.38
C PRO A 289 13.84 -28.84 2.92
N PHE A 290 14.28 -28.66 1.69
CA PHE A 290 14.77 -27.39 1.19
C PHE A 290 13.65 -26.65 0.43
N PRO A 291 13.07 -25.59 1.01
CA PRO A 291 12.02 -24.83 0.34
C PRO A 291 12.57 -24.13 -0.90
N PRO A 292 11.77 -23.98 -1.98
CA PRO A 292 12.10 -23.05 -3.03
C PRO A 292 12.29 -21.66 -2.42
N ASN A 293 13.12 -20.82 -3.06
CA ASN A 293 13.29 -19.43 -2.60
C ASN A 293 12.00 -18.63 -2.86
N PRO A 294 11.21 -18.26 -1.84
CA PRO A 294 9.90 -17.62 -2.04
C PRO A 294 9.97 -16.10 -2.13
N GLU A 295 11.15 -15.48 -2.02
CA GLU A 295 11.25 -14.04 -1.74
C GLU A 295 11.22 -13.17 -3.00
N TYR A 296 10.27 -13.40 -3.90
CA TYR A 296 10.04 -12.53 -5.05
C TYR A 296 8.73 -11.75 -4.95
N ASP A 297 8.13 -11.66 -3.77
CA ASP A 297 6.84 -10.99 -3.58
C ASP A 297 6.88 -9.52 -4.00
N TRP A 298 8.01 -8.86 -3.77
CA TRP A 298 8.27 -7.49 -4.18
C TRP A 298 8.27 -7.24 -5.69
N LYS A 299 8.45 -8.29 -6.54
CA LYS A 299 8.39 -8.21 -8.00
C LYS A 299 7.06 -8.66 -8.59
N ARG A 300 6.13 -9.17 -7.78
CA ARG A 300 4.85 -9.71 -8.24
C ARG A 300 3.73 -8.70 -8.14
N GLY A 301 2.69 -8.88 -8.96
CA GLY A 301 1.51 -8.02 -8.93
C GLY A 301 1.75 -6.61 -9.49
N LEU A 302 2.82 -6.39 -10.25
CA LEU A 302 3.08 -5.12 -10.90
C LEU A 302 2.12 -4.92 -12.06
N LEU A 303 1.40 -3.81 -12.07
CA LEU A 303 0.49 -3.44 -13.15
C LEU A 303 1.29 -3.05 -14.40
N ILE A 304 1.19 -3.84 -15.46
CA ILE A 304 1.90 -3.60 -16.73
C ILE A 304 1.05 -2.76 -17.68
N SER A 305 -0.25 -3.03 -17.73
CA SER A 305 -1.17 -2.20 -18.51
C SER A 305 -2.59 -2.22 -17.97
N GLU A 306 -3.30 -1.17 -18.28
CA GLU A 306 -4.72 -0.98 -18.02
C GLU A 306 -5.37 -0.48 -19.30
N ILE A 307 -6.34 -1.22 -19.84
CA ILE A 307 -6.99 -0.89 -21.11
C ILE A 307 -8.50 -0.85 -20.86
N SER A 308 -9.10 0.33 -21.06
CA SER A 308 -10.55 0.53 -20.95
C SER A 308 -11.19 0.49 -22.34
N TYR A 309 -12.29 -0.22 -22.44
CA TYR A 309 -13.08 -0.42 -23.64
C TYR A 309 -14.50 0.13 -23.43
N ASP A 310 -15.07 0.67 -24.47
CA ASP A 310 -16.48 1.03 -24.50
C ASP A 310 -17.40 -0.20 -24.60
N GLN A 311 -18.70 0.05 -24.69
CA GLN A 311 -19.72 -1.00 -24.83
C GLN A 311 -19.60 -1.80 -26.14
N THR A 312 -18.97 -1.24 -27.17
CA THR A 312 -18.81 -1.90 -28.49
C THR A 312 -17.51 -2.71 -28.58
N GLY A 313 -16.68 -2.65 -27.53
CA GLY A 313 -15.39 -3.32 -27.47
C GLY A 313 -14.23 -2.52 -28.11
N VAL A 314 -14.46 -1.24 -28.40
CA VAL A 314 -13.42 -0.35 -28.91
C VAL A 314 -12.63 0.23 -27.71
N PRO A 315 -11.29 0.22 -27.77
CA PRO A 315 -10.49 0.81 -26.70
C PRO A 315 -10.70 2.34 -26.66
N VAL A 316 -10.89 2.89 -25.47
CA VAL A 316 -11.05 4.33 -25.23
C VAL A 316 -9.84 4.93 -24.52
N LYS A 317 -9.18 4.13 -23.70
CA LYS A 317 -7.99 4.55 -22.96
C LYS A 317 -7.07 3.36 -22.69
N GLU A 318 -5.77 3.57 -22.82
CA GLU A 318 -4.72 2.61 -22.49
C GLU A 318 -3.65 3.32 -21.66
N ASN A 319 -3.29 2.73 -20.52
CA ASN A 319 -2.10 3.08 -19.76
C ASN A 319 -1.15 1.89 -19.79
N THR A 320 0.12 2.12 -20.10
CA THR A 320 1.19 1.12 -19.96
C THR A 320 2.24 1.61 -18.98
N TYR A 321 2.84 0.68 -18.25
CA TYR A 321 3.77 0.96 -17.16
C TYR A 321 5.04 0.13 -17.35
N GLU A 322 6.18 0.81 -17.37
CA GLU A 322 7.50 0.20 -17.38
C GLU A 322 8.19 0.43 -16.06
N TYR A 323 8.87 -0.58 -15.54
CA TYR A 323 9.53 -0.55 -14.24
C TYR A 323 11.03 -0.77 -14.40
N GLN A 324 11.77 -0.34 -13.39
CA GLN A 324 13.20 -0.61 -13.26
C GLN A 324 13.54 -1.10 -11.87
N ASN A 325 14.54 -1.95 -11.78
CA ASN A 325 15.14 -2.34 -10.51
C ASN A 325 16.02 -1.20 -10.02
N TYR A 326 15.83 -0.80 -8.77
CA TYR A 326 16.69 0.16 -8.10
C TYR A 326 17.51 -0.56 -7.03
N TYR A 327 18.82 -0.48 -7.14
CA TYR A 327 19.76 -1.05 -6.18
C TYR A 327 20.46 0.09 -5.46
N PRO A 328 20.24 0.26 -4.15
CA PRO A 328 20.92 1.30 -3.39
C PRO A 328 22.38 0.88 -3.11
N SER A 329 23.25 1.00 -4.08
CA SER A 329 24.68 0.79 -3.91
C SER A 329 25.43 1.77 -4.80
N GLU A 330 26.55 2.29 -4.31
CA GLU A 330 27.41 3.22 -5.04
C GLU A 330 27.90 2.69 -6.41
N ARG A 331 27.77 1.40 -6.66
CA ARG A 331 28.20 0.74 -7.89
C ARG A 331 27.09 0.08 -8.71
N GLY A 332 25.82 0.23 -8.30
CA GLY A 332 24.69 -0.37 -9.03
C GLY A 332 24.71 -1.91 -9.10
N ILE A 333 25.64 -2.57 -8.44
CA ILE A 333 25.77 -4.03 -8.44
C ILE A 333 25.15 -4.56 -7.15
N PRO A 334 24.07 -5.36 -7.23
CA PRO A 334 23.52 -5.98 -6.04
C PRO A 334 24.55 -6.97 -5.48
N TYR A 335 24.92 -6.77 -4.22
CA TYR A 335 25.68 -7.81 -3.51
C TYR A 335 24.78 -9.03 -3.33
N PRO A 336 25.15 -10.20 -3.87
CA PRO A 336 24.37 -11.39 -3.65
C PRO A 336 24.49 -11.80 -2.17
N ILE A 337 23.39 -11.66 -1.44
CA ILE A 337 23.29 -12.20 -0.08
C ILE A 337 22.91 -13.67 -0.22
N TYR A 338 23.73 -14.55 0.32
CA TYR A 338 23.46 -15.97 0.34
C TYR A 338 22.95 -16.37 1.72
N ASN A 339 21.80 -17.04 1.77
CA ASN A 339 21.36 -17.73 2.97
C ASN A 339 21.70 -19.22 2.86
N LEU A 340 22.21 -19.78 3.93
CA LEU A 340 22.52 -21.19 4.03
C LEU A 340 21.44 -21.85 4.89
N LYS A 341 20.52 -22.61 4.28
CA LYS A 341 19.67 -23.52 5.01
C LYS A 341 20.31 -24.91 5.02
N TYR A 342 20.41 -25.49 6.18
CA TYR A 342 20.92 -26.86 6.34
C TYR A 342 19.87 -27.74 7.02
N SER A 343 19.86 -29.00 6.64
CA SER A 343 19.12 -30.05 7.34
C SER A 343 20.07 -31.19 7.66
N ILE A 344 20.07 -31.58 8.91
CA ILE A 344 20.84 -32.74 9.37
C ILE A 344 19.93 -33.95 9.24
N VAL A 345 20.26 -34.85 8.32
CA VAL A 345 19.60 -36.14 8.22
C VAL A 345 20.46 -37.15 9.00
N VAL A 346 20.02 -37.50 10.19
CA VAL A 346 20.63 -38.57 10.95
C VAL A 346 20.17 -39.89 10.33
N SER A 347 21.05 -40.55 9.59
CA SER A 347 20.77 -41.97 9.21
C SER A 347 20.79 -42.79 10.47
N GLY A 348 19.74 -43.63 10.68
CA GLY A 348 19.67 -44.48 11.85
C GLY A 348 20.91 -45.38 11.95
N ARG A 349 21.68 -45.20 13.03
CA ARG A 349 22.84 -46.03 13.32
C ARG A 349 22.36 -47.36 13.92
N SER A 350 22.90 -48.45 13.40
CA SER A 350 23.13 -49.62 14.22
C SER A 350 24.17 -49.23 15.30
N PHE A 351 24.03 -49.77 16.50
CA PHE A 351 24.91 -49.46 17.63
C PHE A 351 26.43 -49.73 17.36
N TYR A 352 26.75 -50.35 16.26
CA TYR A 352 28.08 -50.76 15.85
C TYR A 352 28.63 -49.99 14.62
N ASP A 353 27.84 -49.06 14.06
CA ASP A 353 28.24 -48.39 12.83
C ASP A 353 28.85 -47.01 13.14
N THR A 354 30.14 -46.82 12.88
CA THR A 354 30.86 -45.57 12.99
C THR A 354 30.78 -44.70 11.74
N SER A 355 29.87 -45.05 10.81
CA SER A 355 29.70 -44.33 9.55
C SER A 355 29.23 -42.90 9.76
N PRO A 356 29.68 -41.94 8.93
CA PRO A 356 29.43 -40.53 9.11
C PRO A 356 27.98 -40.18 8.89
N VAL A 357 27.54 -39.19 9.63
CA VAL A 357 26.26 -38.53 9.44
C VAL A 357 26.31 -37.77 8.12
N ALA A 358 25.34 -38.03 7.23
CA ALA A 358 25.21 -37.24 6.01
C ALA A 358 24.49 -35.93 6.34
N ILE A 359 25.16 -34.82 6.09
CA ILE A 359 24.61 -33.50 6.25
C ILE A 359 24.22 -32.97 4.87
N PHE A 360 22.95 -32.65 4.70
CA PHE A 360 22.45 -31.99 3.50
C PHE A 360 22.33 -30.50 3.77
N PHE A 361 22.87 -29.67 2.92
CA PHE A 361 22.63 -28.24 2.96
C PHE A 361 22.33 -27.71 1.59
N SER A 362 21.51 -26.68 1.53
CA SER A 362 21.19 -25.96 0.32
C SER A 362 21.58 -24.50 0.47
N LYS A 363 22.33 -24.02 -0.51
CA LYS A 363 22.72 -22.62 -0.61
C LYS A 363 21.67 -21.88 -1.44
N TYR A 364 21.02 -20.91 -0.83
CA TYR A 364 20.08 -20.04 -1.51
C TYR A 364 20.75 -18.70 -1.82
N LYS A 365 20.65 -18.27 -3.08
CA LYS A 365 20.95 -16.89 -3.42
C LYS A 365 19.72 -16.08 -3.04
N LEU A 366 19.79 -15.36 -1.92
CA LEU A 366 18.85 -14.31 -1.66
C LEU A 366 19.10 -13.24 -2.70
N GLN A 367 18.13 -12.98 -3.58
CA GLN A 367 18.18 -11.74 -4.31
C GLN A 367 17.99 -10.62 -3.28
N THR A 368 18.96 -9.73 -3.19
CA THR A 368 18.84 -8.50 -2.42
C THR A 368 17.55 -7.84 -2.81
N GLN A 369 16.76 -7.44 -1.83
CA GLN A 369 15.54 -6.69 -2.07
C GLN A 369 15.91 -5.41 -2.81
N ALA A 370 15.73 -5.40 -4.12
CA ALA A 370 15.76 -4.17 -4.89
C ALA A 370 14.37 -3.54 -4.78
N ALA A 371 14.30 -2.23 -4.68
CA ALA A 371 13.04 -1.56 -4.94
C ALA A 371 12.73 -1.64 -6.43
N ILE A 372 11.49 -1.92 -6.77
CA ILE A 372 11.01 -1.74 -8.13
C ILE A 372 10.36 -0.37 -8.22
N LEU A 373 10.89 0.45 -9.10
CA LEU A 373 10.45 1.81 -9.30
C LEU A 373 9.83 1.96 -10.69
N LEU A 374 8.78 2.77 -10.77
CA LEU A 374 8.12 3.09 -12.03
C LEU A 374 9.09 3.93 -12.89
N LYS A 375 9.46 3.42 -14.06
CA LYS A 375 10.36 4.10 -14.99
C LYS A 375 9.62 4.97 -15.99
N LYS A 376 8.51 4.44 -16.52
CA LYS A 376 7.76 5.13 -17.58
C LYS A 376 6.28 4.78 -17.48
N LYS A 377 5.43 5.76 -17.69
CA LYS A 377 4.00 5.61 -17.95
C LYS A 377 3.70 6.18 -19.32
N THR A 378 3.05 5.39 -20.19
CA THR A 378 2.51 5.87 -21.46
C THR A 378 0.98 5.84 -21.37
N GLU A 379 0.33 6.95 -21.66
CA GLU A 379 -1.11 7.07 -21.73
C GLU A 379 -1.53 7.33 -23.17
N LYS A 380 -2.47 6.52 -23.66
CA LYS A 380 -3.12 6.69 -24.95
C LYS A 380 -4.60 6.91 -24.76
N ILE A 381 -5.13 7.97 -25.34
CA ILE A 381 -6.56 8.27 -25.41
C ILE A 381 -6.98 8.12 -26.84
N TYR A 382 -7.85 7.15 -27.11
CA TYR A 382 -8.34 6.87 -28.45
C TYR A 382 -9.45 7.85 -28.82
N THR A 383 -9.30 8.49 -29.96
CA THR A 383 -10.28 9.43 -30.54
C THR A 383 -11.13 8.71 -31.58
N LYS A 384 -12.23 9.34 -32.01
CA LYS A 384 -13.11 8.79 -33.05
C LYS A 384 -12.41 8.51 -34.39
N ASN A 385 -11.26 9.12 -34.64
CA ASN A 385 -10.48 8.97 -35.87
C ASN A 385 -9.40 7.88 -35.77
N ASN A 386 -9.45 7.02 -34.78
CA ASN A 386 -8.53 5.90 -34.52
C ASN A 386 -7.04 6.25 -34.30
N SER A 387 -6.63 7.51 -34.34
CA SER A 387 -5.27 7.90 -33.95
C SER A 387 -5.27 8.28 -32.49
N PRO A 388 -4.54 7.55 -31.62
CA PRO A 388 -4.52 7.85 -30.20
C PRO A 388 -3.69 9.10 -29.92
N LEU A 389 -4.20 9.95 -29.02
CA LEU A 389 -3.41 10.98 -28.37
C LEU A 389 -2.51 10.31 -27.33
N THR A 390 -1.20 10.33 -27.60
CA THR A 390 -0.22 9.68 -26.73
C THR A 390 0.51 10.71 -25.88
N SER A 391 0.58 10.47 -24.59
CA SER A 391 1.43 11.22 -23.67
C SER A 391 2.33 10.26 -22.90
N GLU A 392 3.55 10.70 -22.59
CA GLU A 392 4.54 9.91 -21.88
C GLU A 392 4.99 10.64 -20.62
N THR A 393 5.18 9.89 -19.56
CA THR A 393 5.78 10.37 -18.32
C THR A 393 6.93 9.45 -17.96
N ILE A 394 8.15 10.00 -17.90
CA ILE A 394 9.36 9.27 -17.51
C ILE A 394 9.75 9.74 -16.12
N TYR A 395 10.11 8.79 -15.28
CA TYR A 395 10.50 8.97 -13.88
C TYR A 395 11.97 8.61 -13.71
N GLU A 396 12.75 9.49 -13.11
CA GLU A 396 14.15 9.26 -12.79
C GLU A 396 14.39 9.34 -11.28
N TYR A 397 15.40 8.60 -10.83
CA TYR A 397 15.74 8.38 -9.42
C TYR A 397 17.26 8.46 -9.29
N ASP A 398 17.80 9.68 -9.46
CA ASP A 398 19.25 9.91 -9.54
C ASP A 398 19.90 10.19 -8.17
N SER A 399 19.11 10.20 -7.08
CA SER A 399 19.67 10.37 -5.74
C SER A 399 20.38 9.10 -5.27
N PRO A 400 21.63 9.21 -4.78
CA PRO A 400 22.36 8.06 -4.23
C PRO A 400 21.87 7.64 -2.82
N VAL A 401 21.10 8.50 -2.16
CA VAL A 401 20.72 8.34 -0.74
C VAL A 401 19.27 7.90 -0.54
N HIS A 402 18.39 8.07 -1.52
CA HIS A 402 16.99 7.69 -1.39
C HIS A 402 16.39 7.20 -2.73
N MET A 403 15.27 6.47 -2.62
CA MET A 403 14.56 5.88 -3.75
C MET A 403 13.36 6.71 -4.23
N ARG A 404 13.35 8.03 -3.97
CA ARG A 404 12.29 8.90 -4.44
C ARG A 404 12.56 9.38 -5.84
N GLN A 405 11.48 9.66 -6.54
CA GLN A 405 11.52 10.34 -7.83
C GLN A 405 12.19 11.71 -7.68
N THR A 406 13.26 11.92 -8.43
CA THR A 406 14.02 13.19 -8.46
C THR A 406 13.77 13.98 -9.71
N ILE A 407 13.45 13.31 -10.83
CA ILE A 407 13.11 13.97 -12.09
C ILE A 407 11.85 13.35 -12.69
N LEU A 408 11.02 14.20 -13.26
CA LEU A 408 9.83 13.84 -14.00
C LEU A 408 9.85 14.54 -15.37
N HIS A 409 9.80 13.76 -16.44
CA HIS A 409 9.65 14.30 -17.79
C HIS A 409 8.24 13.99 -18.29
N LYS A 410 7.48 15.02 -18.66
CA LYS A 410 6.14 14.87 -19.23
C LYS A 410 6.17 15.33 -20.69
N THR A 411 5.94 14.40 -21.59
CA THR A 411 5.80 14.70 -23.02
C THR A 411 4.33 14.57 -23.39
N ASN A 412 3.74 15.66 -23.90
CA ASN A 412 2.36 15.65 -24.34
C ASN A 412 2.24 15.09 -25.79
N SER A 413 1.00 14.97 -26.26
CA SER A 413 0.71 14.45 -27.61
C SER A 413 1.28 15.29 -28.76
N ASN A 414 1.67 16.55 -28.51
CA ASN A 414 2.30 17.44 -29.50
C ASN A 414 3.84 17.36 -29.45
N GLY A 415 4.41 16.46 -28.65
CA GLY A 415 5.85 16.30 -28.50
C GLY A 415 6.53 17.34 -27.60
N LEU A 416 5.78 18.25 -26.97
CA LEU A 416 6.34 19.18 -26.00
C LEU A 416 6.67 18.44 -24.71
N CYS A 417 7.94 18.47 -24.32
CA CYS A 417 8.42 17.90 -23.07
C CYS A 417 8.67 19.01 -22.01
N VAL A 418 7.99 18.88 -20.89
CA VAL A 418 8.23 19.70 -19.68
C VAL A 418 8.77 18.79 -18.61
N SER A 419 9.79 19.26 -17.90
CA SER A 419 10.49 18.50 -16.88
C SER A 419 10.38 19.19 -15.53
N GLU A 420 10.33 18.37 -14.48
CA GLU A 420 10.30 18.84 -13.09
C GLU A 420 11.42 18.12 -12.33
N ARG A 421 12.27 18.86 -11.62
CA ARG A 421 13.24 18.32 -10.67
C ARG A 421 12.73 18.53 -9.26
N TYR A 422 12.93 17.51 -8.42
CA TYR A 422 12.53 17.47 -7.02
C TYR A 422 13.77 17.17 -6.18
N ASN A 423 14.12 18.11 -5.30
CA ASN A 423 15.20 17.93 -4.35
C ASN A 423 14.59 17.82 -2.95
N TYR A 424 14.91 16.76 -2.25
CA TYR A 424 14.40 16.43 -0.91
C TYR A 424 15.46 16.80 0.14
N VAL A 425 15.08 16.72 1.41
CA VAL A 425 15.98 16.98 2.53
C VAL A 425 17.29 16.20 2.39
N TRP A 426 17.21 14.95 1.96
CA TRP A 426 18.37 14.06 1.89
C TRP A 426 19.33 14.39 0.74
N ASP A 427 18.91 15.12 -0.27
CA ASP A 427 19.76 15.59 -1.36
C ASP A 427 20.70 16.73 -0.93
N TYR A 428 20.48 17.31 0.25
CA TYR A 428 21.30 18.36 0.84
C TYR A 428 22.16 17.90 2.02
N TYR A 429 22.21 16.60 2.26
CA TYR A 429 23.01 15.99 3.33
C TYR A 429 24.38 15.56 2.77
N TRP A 430 25.43 15.80 3.54
CA TRP A 430 26.80 15.40 3.20
C TRP A 430 27.30 14.40 4.22
N GLU A 431 27.77 13.22 3.76
CA GLU A 431 28.59 12.31 4.56
C GLU A 431 30.04 12.86 4.55
N TYR A 432 30.65 12.92 5.72
CA TYR A 432 32.09 13.05 5.83
C TYR A 432 32.78 11.74 5.47
N GLU A 433 34.00 11.80 4.89
CA GLU A 433 34.74 10.67 4.33
C GLU A 433 35.07 9.55 5.34
N ASP A 434 34.81 9.67 6.63
CA ASP A 434 35.12 8.71 7.68
C ASP A 434 33.95 7.84 8.16
N GLY A 435 32.84 7.81 7.48
CA GLY A 435 31.79 6.80 7.68
C GLY A 435 31.00 6.87 8.99
N TYR A 436 31.10 7.94 9.76
CA TYR A 436 30.32 8.20 10.98
C TYR A 436 29.51 9.47 10.88
N PRO A 437 28.18 9.42 11.14
CA PRO A 437 27.29 10.59 11.06
C PRO A 437 27.35 11.45 12.33
N ASP A 438 28.50 11.62 12.95
CA ASP A 438 28.65 12.38 14.20
C ASP A 438 29.20 13.78 13.96
N ILE A 439 28.53 14.61 13.19
CA ILE A 439 28.86 16.03 13.23
C ILE A 439 27.59 16.83 13.52
N ILE A 440 27.47 17.14 14.81
CA ILE A 440 26.74 18.31 15.27
C ILE A 440 27.55 19.52 14.82
N ILE A 441 27.30 20.04 13.63
CA ILE A 441 27.74 21.39 13.30
C ILE A 441 26.71 22.31 13.92
N GLU A 442 27.05 22.85 15.07
CA GLU A 442 26.34 24.01 15.59
C GLU A 442 26.53 25.15 14.57
N PRO A 443 25.45 25.73 14.05
CA PRO A 443 25.57 26.82 13.11
C PRO A 443 26.04 28.08 13.83
N THR A 444 27.31 28.35 13.78
CA THR A 444 27.85 29.65 14.16
C THR A 444 27.63 30.60 12.99
N GLY A 445 26.51 31.32 13.00
CA GLY A 445 26.32 32.56 12.23
C GLY A 445 25.36 32.52 11.05
N LYS A 446 24.30 33.24 11.22
CA LYS A 446 23.47 33.98 10.24
C LYS A 446 22.74 33.31 9.08
N LEU A 447 22.71 32.00 8.93
CA LEU A 447 21.79 31.33 7.99
C LEU A 447 20.78 30.48 8.78
N PRO A 448 19.51 30.79 8.71
CA PRO A 448 18.49 30.24 9.63
C PRO A 448 18.08 28.78 9.35
N ASN A 449 18.75 28.00 8.51
CA ASN A 449 18.05 26.87 7.90
C ASN A 449 18.75 25.50 7.92
N VAL A 450 20.03 25.44 8.22
CA VAL A 450 20.80 24.18 8.24
C VAL A 450 20.37 23.25 9.39
N PRO A 451 20.05 23.73 10.62
CA PRO A 451 19.64 22.87 11.71
C PRO A 451 18.35 22.12 11.44
N ALA A 452 17.36 22.79 10.84
CA ALA A 452 16.06 22.16 10.60
C ALA A 452 16.10 21.12 9.48
N THR A 453 16.94 21.32 8.46
CA THR A 453 17.17 20.33 7.42
C THR A 453 17.83 19.07 8.00
N HIS A 454 18.79 19.25 8.90
CA HIS A 454 19.42 18.14 9.62
C HIS A 454 18.44 17.36 10.50
N CYS A 455 17.52 18.03 11.16
CA CYS A 455 16.54 17.37 11.99
C CYS A 455 15.42 16.69 11.19
N LEU A 456 14.99 17.28 10.09
CA LEU A 456 14.15 16.60 9.11
C LEU A 456 14.83 15.31 8.61
N TYR A 457 16.15 15.33 8.45
CA TYR A 457 16.92 14.14 8.11
C TYR A 457 16.90 13.11 9.25
N LYS A 458 17.21 13.52 10.49
CA LYS A 458 17.20 12.63 11.67
C LYS A 458 15.82 12.02 11.94
N GLU A 459 14.77 12.76 11.73
CA GLU A 459 13.37 12.30 11.87
C GLU A 459 12.91 11.48 10.65
N TYR A 460 13.79 11.21 9.68
CA TYR A 460 13.46 10.60 8.40
C TYR A 460 12.30 11.31 7.68
N ALA A 461 12.14 12.59 7.96
CA ALA A 461 11.04 13.38 7.40
C ALA A 461 11.32 13.67 5.92
N ASN A 462 10.44 13.16 5.11
CA ASN A 462 10.56 13.16 3.67
C ASN A 462 9.95 14.42 3.07
N LYS A 463 10.53 15.57 3.40
CA LYS A 463 10.06 16.89 2.94
C LYS A 463 10.70 17.26 1.61
N LEU A 464 9.88 17.79 0.72
CA LEU A 464 10.33 18.42 -0.50
C LEU A 464 10.90 19.81 -0.14
N ILE A 465 12.15 20.04 -0.47
CA ILE A 465 12.85 21.31 -0.24
C ILE A 465 12.73 22.19 -1.47
N GLU A 466 13.02 21.65 -2.66
CA GLU A 466 13.03 22.43 -3.88
C GLU A 466 12.34 21.69 -5.02
N LYS A 467 11.51 22.41 -5.77
CA LYS A 467 10.90 21.93 -7.01
C LYS A 467 11.24 22.91 -8.11
N ILE A 468 11.81 22.42 -9.22
CA ILE A 468 12.21 23.22 -10.38
C ILE A 468 11.50 22.70 -11.61
N SER A 469 10.73 23.54 -12.29
CA SER A 469 10.09 23.24 -13.57
C SER A 469 10.89 23.85 -14.72
N TYR A 470 11.21 23.05 -15.73
CA TYR A 470 12.07 23.48 -16.82
C TYR A 470 11.77 22.72 -18.12
N PHE A 471 12.25 23.23 -19.23
CA PHE A 471 12.35 22.51 -20.49
C PHE A 471 13.76 22.63 -21.07
N LYS A 472 14.13 21.71 -21.96
CA LYS A 472 15.41 21.72 -22.65
C LYS A 472 15.18 22.09 -24.12
N LYS A 473 15.94 23.09 -24.61
CA LYS A 473 15.94 23.49 -26.03
C LYS A 473 17.35 23.86 -26.44
N ASP A 474 17.80 23.37 -27.59
CA ASP A 474 19.12 23.66 -28.20
C ASP A 474 20.28 23.44 -27.21
N GLY A 475 20.22 22.33 -26.42
CA GLY A 475 21.22 21.97 -25.43
C GLY A 475 21.21 22.82 -24.13
N LYS A 476 20.32 23.79 -24.02
CA LYS A 476 20.19 24.69 -22.83
C LYS A 476 18.92 24.36 -22.05
N TYR A 477 18.98 24.58 -20.75
CA TYR A 477 17.84 24.44 -19.84
C TYR A 477 17.19 25.80 -19.61
N TYR A 478 15.87 25.84 -19.67
CA TYR A 478 15.06 27.01 -19.44
C TYR A 478 14.16 26.77 -18.25
N VAL A 479 14.50 27.35 -17.11
CA VAL A 479 13.70 27.26 -15.88
C VAL A 479 12.49 28.18 -16.02
N THR A 480 11.31 27.60 -15.87
CA THR A 480 10.03 28.31 -16.02
C THR A 480 9.39 28.66 -14.69
N ASN A 481 9.64 27.82 -13.70
CA ASN A 481 9.16 28.03 -12.32
C ASN A 481 10.05 27.25 -11.36
N ALA A 482 10.30 27.81 -10.19
CA ALA A 482 10.96 27.10 -9.12
C ALA A 482 10.42 27.57 -7.77
N VAL A 483 10.25 26.62 -6.85
CA VAL A 483 9.78 26.84 -5.49
C VAL A 483 10.76 26.19 -4.52
N LEU A 484 11.18 26.95 -3.51
CA LEU A 484 12.08 26.50 -2.46
C LEU A 484 11.42 26.71 -1.09
N ASN A 485 11.44 25.69 -0.26
CA ASN A 485 10.96 25.72 1.11
C ASN A 485 12.12 25.61 2.09
N THR A 486 12.16 26.50 3.08
CA THR A 486 13.15 26.49 4.16
C THR A 486 12.45 26.19 5.48
N TYR A 487 13.17 25.58 6.41
CA TYR A 487 12.64 25.12 7.69
C TYR A 487 13.46 25.64 8.86
N ILE A 488 12.84 25.77 10.02
CA ILE A 488 13.49 26.06 11.30
C ILE A 488 12.99 25.10 12.38
N TYR A 489 13.69 25.06 13.50
CA TYR A 489 13.25 24.39 14.71
C TYR A 489 12.35 25.31 15.54
N SER A 490 11.18 24.85 15.88
CA SER A 490 10.28 25.50 16.82
C SER A 490 9.68 24.45 17.75
N ASN A 491 9.89 24.60 19.07
CA ASN A 491 9.44 23.67 20.09
C ASN A 491 9.82 22.19 19.76
N ASP A 492 11.09 21.97 19.47
CA ASP A 492 11.67 20.66 19.11
C ASP A 492 11.04 19.99 17.86
N LYS A 493 10.38 20.77 17.02
CA LYS A 493 9.80 20.31 15.75
C LYS A 493 10.31 21.12 14.57
N PRO A 494 10.65 20.47 13.46
CA PRO A 494 10.97 21.18 12.23
C PRO A 494 9.69 21.72 11.58
N VAL A 495 9.59 23.03 11.48
CA VAL A 495 8.48 23.76 10.88
C VAL A 495 8.92 24.59 9.69
N LEU A 496 8.00 24.88 8.77
CA LEU A 496 8.27 25.71 7.58
C LEU A 496 8.61 27.15 8.03
N TYR A 497 9.71 27.67 7.52
CA TYR A 497 10.18 29.04 7.84
C TYR A 497 9.93 30.03 6.71
N GLY A 498 10.17 29.62 5.48
CA GLY A 498 9.95 30.46 4.34
C GLY A 498 9.69 29.66 3.07
N THR A 499 8.87 30.23 2.20
CA THR A 499 8.71 29.78 0.83
C THR A 499 9.24 30.85 -0.10
N TYR A 500 10.06 30.42 -1.04
CA TYR A 500 10.69 31.25 -2.03
C TYR A 500 10.25 30.79 -3.42
N GLU A 501 10.02 31.75 -4.32
CA GLU A 501 9.70 31.45 -5.71
C GLU A 501 10.64 32.21 -6.65
N MET A 502 10.87 31.66 -7.81
CA MET A 502 11.58 32.30 -8.89
C MET A 502 10.64 33.30 -9.58
N ASN A 503 11.08 34.54 -9.73
CA ASN A 503 10.25 35.65 -10.26
C ASN A 503 10.34 35.83 -11.76
N HIS A 504 11.29 35.21 -12.43
CA HIS A 504 11.54 35.44 -13.84
C HIS A 504 12.13 34.21 -14.50
N PHE A 505 11.95 34.12 -15.79
CA PHE A 505 12.47 33.08 -16.64
C PHE A 505 14.00 33.13 -16.69
N GLU A 506 14.66 32.00 -16.41
CA GLU A 506 16.12 31.91 -16.47
C GLU A 506 16.59 30.83 -17.43
N GLN A 507 17.73 31.12 -18.08
CA GLN A 507 18.44 30.18 -18.93
C GLN A 507 19.70 29.68 -18.21
N SER A 508 19.85 28.36 -18.10
CA SER A 508 21.04 27.75 -17.51
C SER A 508 21.66 26.72 -18.45
N ARG A 509 22.98 26.55 -18.36
CA ARG A 509 23.69 25.47 -19.10
C ARG A 509 23.40 24.09 -18.53
N ALA A 510 23.14 24.01 -17.24
CA ALA A 510 22.80 22.76 -16.54
C ALA A 510 21.78 23.06 -15.45
N ILE A 511 20.81 22.15 -15.26
CA ILE A 511 19.79 22.29 -14.21
C ILE A 511 20.40 22.26 -12.81
N THR A 512 21.51 21.52 -12.62
CA THR A 512 22.28 21.49 -11.37
C THR A 512 22.91 22.83 -11.03
N GLY A 513 23.17 23.67 -12.01
CA GLY A 513 23.65 25.03 -11.79
C GLY A 513 22.60 26.00 -11.27
N PHE A 514 21.32 25.67 -11.43
CA PHE A 514 20.20 26.43 -10.86
C PHE A 514 19.81 25.93 -9.48
N SER A 515 19.89 24.60 -9.24
CA SER A 515 19.51 24.02 -7.97
C SER A 515 20.30 24.59 -6.80
N SER A 516 19.63 24.83 -5.70
CA SER A 516 20.26 25.18 -4.43
C SER A 516 21.19 24.04 -3.99
N THR A 517 22.28 24.40 -3.32
CA THR A 517 23.30 23.42 -2.89
C THR A 517 23.69 23.61 -1.43
N ASN A 518 24.11 22.54 -0.79
CA ASN A 518 24.75 22.61 0.52
C ASN A 518 26.23 22.29 0.35
N ARG A 519 27.12 23.21 0.74
CA ARG A 519 28.56 23.03 0.67
C ARG A 519 29.19 23.35 2.02
N ALA A 520 29.93 22.40 2.58
CA ALA A 520 30.60 22.54 3.87
C ALA A 520 29.67 23.08 4.99
N GLY A 521 28.45 22.56 5.06
CA GLY A 521 27.46 22.98 6.05
C GLY A 521 26.76 24.29 5.75
N THR A 522 27.03 24.95 4.62
CA THR A 522 26.37 26.20 4.20
C THR A 522 25.42 25.93 3.04
N PHE A 523 24.17 26.32 3.23
CA PHE A 523 23.13 26.24 2.19
C PHE A 523 23.21 27.46 1.28
N TYR A 524 23.40 27.24 -0.01
CA TYR A 524 23.45 28.27 -1.04
C TYR A 524 22.18 28.20 -1.88
N MET A 525 21.44 29.27 -1.89
CA MET A 525 20.23 29.45 -2.69
C MET A 525 20.58 30.28 -3.94
N ASN A 526 19.96 29.96 -5.07
CA ASN A 526 20.09 30.76 -6.29
C ASN A 526 19.52 32.18 -6.08
N ASP A 527 20.19 33.19 -6.57
CA ASP A 527 19.83 34.63 -6.41
C ASP A 527 18.48 34.98 -7.06
N SER A 528 18.00 34.16 -7.99
CA SER A 528 16.70 34.32 -8.64
C SER A 528 15.52 34.06 -7.72
N TYR A 529 15.74 33.40 -6.58
CA TYR A 529 14.68 33.13 -5.61
C TYR A 529 14.36 34.41 -4.80
N LYS A 530 13.06 34.69 -4.66
CA LYS A 530 12.56 35.76 -3.79
C LYS A 530 11.58 35.16 -2.78
N LYS A 531 11.73 35.58 -1.53
CA LYS A 531 10.87 35.13 -0.44
C LYS A 531 9.45 35.65 -0.66
N ILE A 532 8.49 34.74 -0.81
CA ILE A 532 7.07 35.09 -0.99
C ILE A 532 6.27 34.99 0.31
N HIS A 533 6.67 34.06 1.20
CA HIS A 533 6.08 33.94 2.51
C HIS A 533 7.16 33.76 3.57
N SER A 534 6.98 34.42 4.71
CA SER A 534 7.70 34.20 5.95
C SER A 534 6.72 33.60 6.97
N PHE A 535 7.01 32.43 7.49
CA PHE A 535 6.18 31.78 8.51
C PHE A 535 6.78 32.12 9.89
N ASP A 536 6.16 33.08 10.57
CA ASP A 536 6.81 33.85 11.62
C ASP A 536 6.61 33.22 13.01
N LEU A 537 5.46 32.58 13.24
CA LEU A 537 5.12 32.09 14.57
C LEU A 537 4.32 30.78 14.51
N TYR A 538 4.69 29.86 15.39
CA TYR A 538 4.03 28.57 15.58
C TYR A 538 3.62 28.35 17.03
N GLY A 539 2.52 27.64 17.24
CA GLY A 539 2.11 27.14 18.55
C GLY A 539 2.96 25.94 19.03
N ASN A 540 2.83 25.59 20.29
CA ASN A 540 3.54 24.44 20.89
C ASN A 540 3.20 23.11 20.25
N ASP A 541 2.05 23.01 19.62
CA ASP A 541 1.57 21.85 18.84
C ASP A 541 2.14 21.79 17.41
N GLY A 542 2.82 22.86 16.96
CA GLY A 542 3.37 22.98 15.61
C GLY A 542 2.40 23.61 14.62
N ASN A 543 1.24 24.11 15.04
CA ASN A 543 0.31 24.83 14.19
C ASN A 543 0.81 26.24 13.91
N LEU A 544 0.65 26.68 12.65
CA LEU A 544 1.00 28.03 12.24
C LEU A 544 0.07 29.04 12.90
N LEU A 545 0.65 30.02 13.61
CA LEU A 545 -0.08 31.12 14.22
C LEU A 545 0.00 32.41 13.41
N GLN A 546 1.15 32.66 12.75
CA GLN A 546 1.32 33.85 11.92
C GLN A 546 2.23 33.58 10.74
N TYR A 547 1.88 34.12 9.59
CA TYR A 547 2.80 34.28 8.46
C TYR A 547 2.68 35.69 7.86
N THR A 548 3.75 36.12 7.16
CA THR A 548 3.80 37.39 6.47
C THR A 548 4.10 37.17 4.99
N SER A 549 3.29 37.76 4.12
CA SER A 549 3.46 37.72 2.67
C SER A 549 4.55 38.68 2.19
N ILE A 550 4.98 38.53 0.93
CA ILE A 550 5.95 39.44 0.29
C ILE A 550 5.48 40.93 0.30
N ALA A 551 4.17 41.15 0.31
CA ALA A 551 3.60 42.50 0.39
C ALA A 551 3.64 43.09 1.82
N GLY A 552 4.24 42.39 2.79
CA GLY A 552 4.30 42.81 4.18
C GLY A 552 2.99 42.62 4.96
N VAL A 553 2.00 41.94 4.39
CA VAL A 553 0.72 41.68 5.04
C VAL A 553 0.86 40.45 5.94
N SER A 554 0.73 40.66 7.25
CA SER A 554 0.68 39.59 8.22
C SER A 554 -0.71 38.97 8.27
N THR A 555 -0.76 37.65 8.43
CA THR A 555 -1.99 36.87 8.59
C THR A 555 -1.86 36.00 9.83
N VAL A 556 -2.85 36.04 10.70
CA VAL A 556 -2.91 35.28 11.96
C VAL A 556 -4.00 34.23 11.86
N TYR A 557 -3.71 33.05 12.41
CA TYR A 557 -4.68 31.97 12.56
C TYR A 557 -5.01 31.71 14.03
N LEU A 558 -6.29 31.62 14.33
CA LEU A 558 -6.78 31.13 15.62
C LEU A 558 -7.31 29.70 15.46
N TRP A 559 -6.91 28.85 16.36
CA TRP A 559 -7.20 27.41 16.31
C TRP A 559 -8.21 26.97 17.37
N SER A 560 -8.94 25.90 17.08
CA SER A 560 -9.82 25.19 18.04
C SER A 560 -9.99 23.72 17.64
N TYR A 561 -11.04 23.05 18.16
CA TYR A 561 -11.28 21.63 17.94
C TYR A 561 -10.06 20.77 18.30
N LYS A 562 -9.49 20.98 19.48
CA LYS A 562 -8.25 20.35 19.95
C LYS A 562 -7.09 20.59 19.00
N ASN A 563 -6.86 21.82 18.60
CA ASN A 563 -5.81 22.26 17.70
C ASN A 563 -5.89 21.68 16.27
N GLN A 564 -7.05 21.15 15.84
CA GLN A 564 -7.16 20.48 14.53
C GLN A 564 -7.62 21.39 13.42
N TYR A 565 -8.38 22.46 13.74
CA TYR A 565 -8.94 23.33 12.69
C TYR A 565 -8.72 24.81 13.00
N PRO A 566 -8.28 25.62 12.00
CA PRO A 566 -8.27 27.06 12.13
C PRO A 566 -9.71 27.58 12.07
N ILE A 567 -10.10 28.35 13.07
CA ILE A 567 -11.47 28.90 13.20
C ILE A 567 -11.56 30.37 12.81
N ALA A 568 -10.43 31.06 12.75
CA ALA A 568 -10.34 32.43 12.23
C ALA A 568 -9.03 32.63 11.49
N GLU A 569 -9.11 33.37 10.37
CA GLU A 569 -8.01 33.94 9.61
C GLU A 569 -8.12 35.46 9.69
N ILE A 570 -7.07 36.11 10.22
CA ILE A 570 -7.04 37.55 10.48
C ILE A 570 -5.90 38.16 9.64
N LYS A 571 -6.24 38.74 8.51
CA LYS A 571 -5.26 39.44 7.63
C LYS A 571 -5.06 40.85 8.07
N ASN A 572 -3.85 41.38 7.83
CA ASN A 572 -3.43 42.72 8.19
C ASN A 572 -3.44 42.98 9.70
N ALA A 573 -3.07 41.97 10.48
CA ALA A 573 -2.82 42.05 11.90
C ALA A 573 -1.70 41.09 12.29
N THR A 574 -0.97 41.41 13.34
CA THR A 574 0.05 40.54 13.93
C THR A 574 -0.54 39.72 15.10
N TYR A 575 0.08 38.58 15.41
CA TYR A 575 -0.33 37.76 16.57
C TYR A 575 -0.23 38.54 17.89
N ASN A 576 0.76 39.41 18.04
CA ASN A 576 0.90 40.25 19.22
C ASN A 576 -0.30 41.20 19.37
N GLN A 577 -0.76 41.83 18.29
CA GLN A 577 -1.96 42.69 18.34
C GLN A 577 -3.20 41.91 18.76
N VAL A 578 -3.34 40.69 18.30
CA VAL A 578 -4.45 39.78 18.74
C VAL A 578 -4.28 39.39 20.18
N LYS A 579 -3.05 39.07 20.60
CA LYS A 579 -2.72 38.66 21.97
C LYS A 579 -2.94 39.77 23.01
N ASP A 580 -2.70 41.00 22.62
CA ASP A 580 -2.95 42.17 23.46
C ASP A 580 -4.46 42.40 23.73
N LEU A 581 -5.34 41.95 22.83
CA LEU A 581 -6.79 42.03 22.95
C LEU A 581 -7.39 40.76 23.58
N ILE A 582 -6.80 39.60 23.29
CA ILE A 582 -7.21 38.31 23.83
C ILE A 582 -5.98 37.64 24.46
N SER A 583 -5.96 37.51 25.78
CA SER A 583 -4.78 36.95 26.44
C SER A 583 -4.33 35.62 25.84
N GLU A 584 -3.02 35.35 25.86
CA GLU A 584 -2.45 34.10 25.37
C GLU A 584 -3.04 32.87 26.09
N SER A 585 -3.34 32.96 27.39
CA SER A 585 -4.00 31.90 28.11
C SER A 585 -5.41 31.60 27.56
N THR A 586 -6.15 32.61 27.17
CA THR A 586 -7.48 32.44 26.55
C THR A 586 -7.38 31.84 25.16
N LEU A 587 -6.39 32.27 24.34
CA LEU A 587 -6.14 31.67 23.01
C LEU A 587 -5.76 30.19 23.13
N ASN A 588 -4.91 29.83 24.08
CA ASN A 588 -4.55 28.45 24.38
C ASN A 588 -5.74 27.62 24.86
N ALA A 589 -6.60 28.19 25.73
CA ALA A 589 -7.83 27.54 26.17
C ALA A 589 -8.80 27.31 24.98
N LEU A 590 -8.94 28.29 24.09
CA LEU A 590 -9.76 28.20 22.86
C LEU A 590 -9.29 27.08 21.96
N SER A 591 -7.99 26.97 21.75
CA SER A 591 -7.39 25.96 20.86
C SER A 591 -7.62 24.53 21.38
N ALA A 592 -7.61 24.34 22.69
CA ALA A 592 -7.83 23.05 23.35
C ALA A 592 -9.30 22.59 23.41
N LYS A 593 -10.26 23.46 23.10
CA LYS A 593 -11.70 23.11 23.14
C LYS A 593 -12.06 22.08 22.10
N ILE A 594 -13.07 21.25 22.41
CA ILE A 594 -13.65 20.29 21.46
C ILE A 594 -14.39 21.03 20.33
N ALA A 595 -15.03 22.16 20.67
CA ALA A 595 -15.66 23.09 19.71
C ALA A 595 -15.76 24.48 20.35
N PRO A 596 -15.69 25.56 19.55
CA PRO A 596 -15.93 26.92 20.03
C PRO A 596 -17.36 27.08 20.59
N THR A 597 -17.49 27.87 21.64
CA THR A 597 -18.78 28.27 22.24
C THR A 597 -19.27 29.58 21.64
N SER A 598 -20.51 29.97 21.92
CA SER A 598 -21.04 31.29 21.52
C SER A 598 -20.23 32.45 22.12
N ALA A 599 -19.72 32.31 23.34
CA ALA A 599 -18.85 33.30 23.97
C ALA A 599 -17.52 33.45 23.19
N ASP A 600 -16.94 32.34 22.69
CA ASP A 600 -15.72 32.36 21.87
C ASP A 600 -15.97 33.10 20.56
N TRP A 601 -17.10 32.86 19.89
CA TRP A 601 -17.46 33.57 18.68
C TRP A 601 -17.69 35.07 18.92
N SER A 602 -18.32 35.44 20.05
CA SER A 602 -18.49 36.82 20.42
C SER A 602 -17.11 37.51 20.66
N MET A 603 -16.18 36.82 21.30
CA MET A 603 -14.83 37.30 21.53
C MET A 603 -14.08 37.53 20.19
N ILE A 604 -14.17 36.58 19.27
CA ILE A 604 -13.54 36.71 17.94
C ILE A 604 -14.18 37.85 17.14
N ASN A 605 -15.53 37.99 17.19
CA ASN A 605 -16.23 39.04 16.48
C ASN A 605 -15.86 40.44 17.03
N ASN A 606 -15.57 40.59 18.34
CA ASN A 606 -15.13 41.86 18.93
C ASN A 606 -13.77 42.32 18.37
N LEU A 607 -12.95 41.39 17.83
CA LEU A 607 -11.69 41.78 17.14
C LEU A 607 -11.96 42.66 15.92
N THR A 608 -13.10 42.52 15.24
CA THR A 608 -13.46 43.34 14.09
C THR A 608 -13.60 44.84 14.47
N VAL A 609 -14.03 45.10 15.72
CA VAL A 609 -14.19 46.43 16.24
C VAL A 609 -12.83 47.03 16.68
N SER A 610 -11.99 46.20 17.29
CA SER A 610 -10.71 46.62 17.85
C SER A 610 -9.61 46.73 16.81
N LEU A 611 -9.61 45.84 15.80
CA LEU A 611 -8.64 45.80 14.71
C LEU A 611 -9.26 46.35 13.41
N LYS A 612 -9.50 47.63 13.36
CA LYS A 612 -10.25 48.32 12.26
C LYS A 612 -9.73 48.05 10.85
N ASN A 613 -8.44 47.79 10.68
CA ASN A 613 -7.80 47.55 9.40
C ASN A 613 -7.65 46.04 9.08
N ALA A 614 -8.03 45.16 10.01
CA ALA A 614 -7.92 43.71 9.82
C ALA A 614 -9.12 43.16 9.05
N LEU A 615 -8.84 42.18 8.20
CA LEU A 615 -9.85 41.42 7.49
C LEU A 615 -10.00 40.07 8.19
N ILE A 616 -11.11 39.84 8.89
CA ILE A 616 -11.35 38.64 9.67
C ILE A 616 -12.32 37.74 8.94
N THR A 617 -11.85 36.53 8.60
CA THR A 617 -12.69 35.46 8.07
C THR A 617 -12.81 34.38 9.16
N THR A 618 -14.01 33.92 9.44
CA THR A 618 -14.25 32.86 10.44
C THR A 618 -14.77 31.59 9.79
N TYR A 619 -14.45 30.45 10.42
CA TYR A 619 -14.78 29.14 9.90
C TYR A 619 -15.40 28.26 11.00
N THR A 620 -16.47 27.55 10.68
CA THR A 620 -17.01 26.51 11.55
C THR A 620 -16.85 25.14 10.91
N TYR A 621 -16.60 24.14 11.75
CA TYR A 621 -16.38 22.79 11.26
C TYR A 621 -17.27 21.77 11.98
N ARG A 622 -17.55 20.72 11.25
CA ARG A 622 -18.00 19.46 11.81
C ARG A 622 -16.86 18.48 11.66
N PRO A 623 -16.18 18.08 12.76
CA PRO A 623 -15.06 17.14 12.71
C PRO A 623 -15.41 15.90 11.90
N LEU A 624 -14.45 15.41 11.07
CA LEU A 624 -14.60 14.28 10.16
C LEU A 624 -15.64 14.43 9.03
N VAL A 625 -16.25 15.60 8.90
CA VAL A 625 -17.16 15.92 7.78
C VAL A 625 -16.55 17.01 6.91
N GLY A 626 -16.23 18.15 7.53
CA GLY A 626 -15.65 19.28 6.80
C GLY A 626 -16.05 20.63 7.36
N MET A 627 -15.73 21.69 6.60
CA MET A 627 -16.13 23.07 6.90
C MET A 627 -17.64 23.21 6.74
N MET A 628 -18.31 23.76 7.74
CA MET A 628 -19.77 23.99 7.71
C MET A 628 -20.11 25.40 7.23
N THR A 629 -19.34 26.40 7.69
CA THR A 629 -19.52 27.77 7.27
C THR A 629 -18.18 28.49 7.11
N SER A 630 -18.17 29.50 6.23
CA SER A 630 -17.10 30.50 6.11
C SER A 630 -17.75 31.86 6.08
N THR A 631 -17.44 32.72 7.04
CA THR A 631 -17.98 34.08 7.11
C THR A 631 -16.88 35.06 6.72
N SER A 632 -17.10 35.81 5.64
CA SER A 632 -16.14 36.80 5.14
C SER A 632 -16.04 38.04 6.05
N PRO A 633 -15.03 38.89 5.86
CA PRO A 633 -14.88 40.15 6.61
C PRO A 633 -16.08 41.10 6.48
N GLN A 634 -16.84 40.98 5.38
CA GLN A 634 -18.07 41.77 5.15
C GLN A 634 -19.31 41.15 5.82
N GLY A 635 -19.16 40.08 6.57
CA GLY A 635 -20.25 39.40 7.26
C GLY A 635 -21.05 38.43 6.38
N LEU A 636 -20.67 38.23 5.12
CA LEU A 636 -21.34 37.27 4.25
C LEU A 636 -20.93 35.85 4.64
N THR A 637 -21.90 35.03 5.04
CA THR A 637 -21.69 33.65 5.40
C THR A 637 -22.00 32.70 4.25
N THR A 638 -20.99 31.94 3.84
CA THR A 638 -21.11 30.82 2.92
C THR A 638 -21.31 29.52 3.69
N TYR A 639 -22.29 28.74 3.32
CA TYR A 639 -22.65 27.48 3.95
C TYR A 639 -22.24 26.31 3.06
N TYR A 640 -21.78 25.24 3.68
CA TYR A 640 -21.36 24.01 3.02
C TYR A 640 -22.24 22.86 3.52
N ALA A 641 -23.03 22.30 2.64
CA ALA A 641 -23.84 21.13 2.93
C ALA A 641 -23.21 19.87 2.35
N TYR A 642 -23.27 18.80 3.11
CA TYR A 642 -22.68 17.51 2.73
C TYR A 642 -23.76 16.47 2.56
N ASP A 643 -23.51 15.51 1.66
CA ASP A 643 -24.37 14.34 1.51
C ASP A 643 -24.12 13.32 2.65
N ALA A 644 -24.91 12.27 2.69
CA ALA A 644 -24.78 11.23 3.70
C ALA A 644 -23.44 10.47 3.64
N GLY A 645 -22.74 10.53 2.50
CA GLY A 645 -21.36 10.03 2.33
C GLY A 645 -20.28 11.03 2.75
N LYS A 646 -20.64 12.13 3.41
CA LYS A 646 -19.72 13.22 3.84
C LYS A 646 -19.05 13.94 2.65
N ARG A 647 -19.63 13.91 1.46
CA ARG A 647 -19.13 14.62 0.28
C ARG A 647 -19.87 15.94 0.15
N LEU A 648 -19.15 17.00 -0.25
CA LEU A 648 -19.72 18.33 -0.44
C LEU A 648 -20.87 18.26 -1.47
N LYS A 649 -22.10 18.55 -1.03
CA LYS A 649 -23.31 18.51 -1.86
C LYS A 649 -23.66 19.87 -2.42
N GLU A 650 -23.61 20.90 -1.58
CA GLU A 650 -24.00 22.25 -1.95
C GLU A 650 -23.13 23.28 -1.26
N VAL A 651 -22.85 24.38 -1.98
CA VAL A 651 -22.30 25.62 -1.42
C VAL A 651 -23.37 26.69 -1.66
N TYR A 652 -23.81 27.36 -0.61
CA TYR A 652 -24.90 28.33 -0.70
C TYR A 652 -24.72 29.48 0.28
N ILE A 653 -25.46 30.55 0.03
CA ILE A 653 -25.58 31.72 0.91
C ILE A 653 -27.06 31.96 1.21
N PHE A 654 -27.35 32.75 2.23
CA PHE A 654 -28.67 33.32 2.42
C PHE A 654 -28.64 34.78 2.00
N GLU A 655 -29.53 35.18 1.12
CA GLU A 655 -29.77 36.55 0.69
C GLU A 655 -31.22 36.92 1.00
N ASN A 656 -31.42 37.91 1.85
CA ASN A 656 -32.74 38.30 2.34
C ASN A 656 -33.56 37.11 2.92
N GLY A 657 -32.90 36.17 3.62
CA GLY A 657 -33.51 34.98 4.19
C GLY A 657 -33.79 33.86 3.19
N VAL A 658 -33.51 34.05 1.90
CA VAL A 658 -33.68 33.04 0.86
C VAL A 658 -32.36 32.33 0.57
N LYS A 659 -32.38 31.00 0.59
CA LYS A 659 -31.22 30.17 0.22
C LYS A 659 -30.91 30.33 -1.27
N ARG A 660 -29.68 30.79 -1.58
CA ARG A 660 -29.12 30.84 -2.95
C ARG A 660 -27.98 29.86 -3.09
N ILE A 661 -28.13 28.89 -3.97
CA ILE A 661 -27.10 27.88 -4.25
C ILE A 661 -26.06 28.51 -5.18
N LEU A 662 -24.82 28.56 -4.72
CA LEU A 662 -23.66 29.03 -5.50
C LEU A 662 -23.07 27.90 -6.34
N LYS A 663 -22.98 26.70 -5.74
CA LYS A 663 -22.48 25.49 -6.38
C LYS A 663 -23.26 24.28 -5.88
N SER A 664 -23.61 23.39 -6.79
CA SER A 664 -24.23 22.11 -6.47
C SER A 664 -23.38 20.97 -7.08
N TYR A 665 -23.18 19.93 -6.32
CA TYR A 665 -22.45 18.75 -6.74
C TYR A 665 -23.37 17.55 -6.75
N ILE A 666 -23.55 16.98 -7.93
CA ILE A 666 -24.30 15.74 -8.12
C ILE A 666 -23.26 14.64 -8.36
N TYR A 667 -23.17 13.72 -7.42
CA TYR A 667 -22.30 12.56 -7.55
C TYR A 667 -23.07 11.45 -8.27
N ASN A 668 -23.00 11.51 -9.59
CA ASN A 668 -23.59 10.46 -10.41
C ASN A 668 -22.70 9.23 -10.35
N TYR A 669 -23.15 8.19 -9.70
CA TYR A 669 -22.73 6.86 -10.10
C TYR A 669 -23.39 6.62 -11.45
N LYS A 670 -22.58 6.37 -12.48
CA LYS A 670 -23.07 6.13 -13.83
C LYS A 670 -24.26 5.17 -13.74
N ASN A 671 -25.44 5.64 -14.10
CA ASN A 671 -26.63 4.81 -14.14
C ASN A 671 -26.35 3.57 -14.99
N PRO A 672 -26.84 2.40 -14.60
CA PRO A 672 -26.56 1.14 -15.25
C PRO A 672 -26.91 1.12 -16.73
#